data_060a47c04a771b0ad25826c437ffe089
#
_entry.id   060a47c04a771b0ad25826c437ffe089
#
_cell.length_a   1.000
_cell.length_b   1.000
_cell.length_c   1.000
_cell.angle_alpha   90.00
_cell.angle_beta   90.00
_cell.angle_gamma   90.00
#
_symmetry.space_group_name_H-M   'P 1'
#
loop_
_entity.id
_entity.type
_entity.pdbx_description
1 polymer ?
#
loop_
_entity_poly.entity_id
_entity_poly.type
_entity_poly.pdbx_seq_one_letter_code
_entity_poly.pdbx_strand_id
1 'polypeptide(L)'
;MDLNVSGLASGFDWKSMVEQLTSVERAPQRRMRTEQAGVRAKNAAFTSLKTELTSLKTVSEKLKETSFFDTRKVTSSETHTTATADSGTSSGEYNFEVFQLATSAKQLGAADVGAAVTASSAMSSGGFSIAVSAGTVTVQGKQVTVSTDDSLTTTLAAIKTAVGGSFDYSVSGDKVTLTDSSEIVLGSATDTSNFLQSLRLNANGTTSITSSGKLGGIDMSVTPANANFTDGAGAASGSFKINGTTISWDSSATITDILDKINSSEASVYANYDPVNDRFLLTNKTTGDVGITLEDVTGDFLAKTRLLTDNSGALSRGKNLLYKVNDAGPLESKSNTIDSNSSGIQGLAVTATKANGASKISSVDTSGETVTTESSHGYSTGEAVTVYSPGTIPGGLSTNTTYYVRVLSSSSYSLHTTKANAESGTNAVDLTSTQTGDVYMMSSSPKIATVSVQSDTETIKNKIAGFISQINRVQSLIKAQTASSTDSDGKVKLGVLAGESLVSMTISGDIRTKAIESVDGMTGTITRLESIGYTSSGYTNELSLSDSSTLETALSENLGQVKSLFTTATDGLANSMYTYLDTLLDDDGSLETTQNNLTNQISSIDKQIADHERRVQMNRDTLIRSFVNMEQAQSKINNDMSFLMSRFK
;
A
#
# COMPACT_ATOMS: atom_id res chain seq x y z
N MET A 1 -48.14 10.42 47.76
CA MET A 1 -49.55 10.30 48.18
C MET A 1 -50.30 9.60 47.08
N ASP A 2 -50.86 8.39 47.39
CA ASP A 2 -51.63 7.63 46.42
C ASP A 2 -52.90 8.36 46.00
N LEU A 3 -52.95 8.73 44.73
CA LEU A 3 -54.04 9.47 44.09
C LEU A 3 -55.24 8.61 43.69
N ASN A 4 -55.43 7.47 44.39
CA ASN A 4 -56.48 6.51 44.06
C ASN A 4 -57.88 6.83 44.59
N VAL A 5 -58.08 8.00 45.19
CA VAL A 5 -59.35 8.42 45.77
C VAL A 5 -59.83 9.73 45.14
N SER A 6 -60.08 9.74 43.81
CA SER A 6 -60.74 10.88 43.17
C SER A 6 -62.26 10.68 43.13
N GLY A 7 -63.06 11.65 43.60
CA GLY A 7 -64.51 11.66 43.49
C GLY A 7 -65.28 10.80 44.46
N LEU A 8 -64.65 10.24 45.52
CA LEU A 8 -65.35 9.36 46.47
C LEU A 8 -66.29 10.13 47.39
N ALA A 9 -66.01 11.39 47.69
CA ALA A 9 -66.85 12.23 48.56
C ALA A 9 -67.77 13.16 47.79
N SER A 10 -67.27 13.71 46.64
CA SER A 10 -68.00 14.69 45.83
C SER A 10 -68.70 14.09 44.60
N GLY A 11 -68.35 12.87 44.16
CA GLY A 11 -68.80 12.29 42.88
C GLY A 11 -68.23 12.96 41.64
N PHE A 12 -67.27 13.89 41.81
CA PHE A 12 -66.76 14.72 40.74
C PHE A 12 -65.38 14.25 40.26
N ASP A 13 -65.23 13.98 38.95
CA ASP A 13 -63.96 13.57 38.36
C ASP A 13 -63.00 14.76 38.14
N TRP A 14 -62.47 15.26 39.27
CA TRP A 14 -61.51 16.35 39.23
C TRP A 14 -60.17 15.99 38.60
N LYS A 15 -59.82 14.69 38.54
CA LYS A 15 -58.59 14.18 37.94
C LYS A 15 -58.57 14.45 36.43
N SER A 16 -59.67 14.07 35.76
CA SER A 16 -59.84 14.38 34.32
C SER A 16 -59.83 15.87 34.06
N MET A 17 -60.44 16.69 34.94
CA MET A 17 -60.39 18.15 34.77
C MET A 17 -59.01 18.74 34.97
N VAL A 18 -58.21 18.27 35.93
CA VAL A 18 -56.81 18.72 36.11
C VAL A 18 -55.99 18.35 34.88
N GLU A 19 -56.16 17.15 34.33
CA GLU A 19 -55.46 16.74 33.10
C GLU A 19 -55.86 17.64 31.89
N GLN A 20 -57.15 17.94 31.72
CA GLN A 20 -57.65 18.82 30.68
C GLN A 20 -57.09 20.26 30.83
N LEU A 21 -57.14 20.82 32.03
CA LEU A 21 -56.58 22.16 32.31
C LEU A 21 -55.07 22.20 32.05
N THR A 22 -54.34 21.18 32.52
CA THR A 22 -52.90 21.06 32.28
C THR A 22 -52.60 20.95 30.79
N SER A 23 -53.42 20.23 30.01
CA SER A 23 -53.32 20.11 28.55
C SER A 23 -53.53 21.45 27.82
N VAL A 24 -54.45 22.29 28.32
CA VAL A 24 -54.68 23.64 27.79
C VAL A 24 -53.52 24.56 28.14
N GLU A 25 -53.00 24.49 29.35
CA GLU A 25 -51.81 25.26 29.75
C GLU A 25 -50.56 24.90 28.93
N ARG A 26 -50.46 23.68 28.41
CA ARG A 26 -49.36 23.26 27.48
C ARG A 26 -49.53 23.75 26.03
N ALA A 27 -50.63 24.41 25.67
CA ALA A 27 -50.81 24.89 24.30
C ALA A 27 -49.70 25.87 23.82
N PRO A 28 -49.19 26.82 24.63
CA PRO A 28 -48.02 27.63 24.26
C PRO A 28 -46.75 26.80 24.01
N GLN A 29 -46.53 25.77 24.83
CA GLN A 29 -45.38 24.88 24.68
C GLN A 29 -45.40 24.15 23.33
N ARG A 30 -46.57 23.72 22.84
CA ARG A 30 -46.71 23.12 21.50
C ARG A 30 -46.29 24.10 20.40
N ARG A 31 -46.63 25.39 20.51
CA ARG A 31 -46.19 26.42 19.56
C ARG A 31 -44.68 26.59 19.59
N MET A 32 -44.07 26.68 20.79
CA MET A 32 -42.60 26.77 20.94
C MET A 32 -41.88 25.55 20.33
N ARG A 33 -42.42 24.35 20.50
CA ARG A 33 -41.87 23.12 19.88
C ARG A 33 -41.96 23.15 18.34
N THR A 34 -43.05 23.70 17.78
CA THR A 34 -43.19 23.87 16.32
C THR A 34 -42.19 24.91 15.80
N GLU A 35 -42.02 26.04 16.51
CA GLU A 35 -41.02 27.04 16.20
C GLU A 35 -39.60 26.45 16.26
N GLN A 36 -39.28 25.74 17.34
CA GLN A 36 -38.01 25.07 17.51
C GLN A 36 -37.72 24.09 16.38
N ALA A 37 -38.71 23.28 15.96
CA ALA A 37 -38.58 22.36 14.84
C ALA A 37 -38.25 23.10 13.53
N GLY A 38 -38.85 24.25 13.31
CA GLY A 38 -38.55 25.14 12.17
C GLY A 38 -37.11 25.67 12.20
N VAL A 39 -36.65 26.15 13.37
CA VAL A 39 -35.28 26.67 13.54
C VAL A 39 -34.25 25.53 13.38
N ARG A 40 -34.53 24.35 13.94
CA ARG A 40 -33.68 23.16 13.75
C ARG A 40 -33.59 22.73 12.28
N ALA A 41 -34.72 22.76 11.55
CA ALA A 41 -34.73 22.45 10.11
C ALA A 41 -33.87 23.45 9.32
N LYS A 42 -33.95 24.78 9.67
CA LYS A 42 -33.07 25.79 9.06
C LYS A 42 -31.60 25.52 9.35
N ASN A 43 -31.26 25.25 10.61
CA ASN A 43 -29.87 24.94 10.98
C ASN A 43 -29.34 23.70 10.26
N ALA A 44 -30.15 22.66 10.11
CA ALA A 44 -29.78 21.46 9.34
C ALA A 44 -29.57 21.76 7.84
N ALA A 45 -30.41 22.62 7.25
CA ALA A 45 -30.27 23.06 5.87
C ALA A 45 -28.97 23.88 5.66
N PHE A 46 -28.61 24.77 6.61
CA PHE A 46 -27.33 25.49 6.60
C PHE A 46 -26.15 24.54 6.75
N THR A 47 -26.24 23.51 7.59
CA THR A 47 -25.20 22.49 7.74
C THR A 47 -24.97 21.73 6.40
N SER A 48 -26.05 21.34 5.72
CA SER A 48 -25.95 20.70 4.40
C SER A 48 -25.31 21.64 3.37
N LEU A 49 -25.69 22.92 3.38
CA LEU A 49 -25.10 23.93 2.50
C LEU A 49 -23.60 24.12 2.78
N LYS A 50 -23.22 24.23 4.06
CA LYS A 50 -21.81 24.32 4.49
C LYS A 50 -20.98 23.14 3.96
N THR A 51 -21.53 21.92 4.02
CA THR A 51 -20.87 20.71 3.50
C THR A 51 -20.60 20.82 2.00
N GLU A 52 -21.58 21.21 1.20
CA GLU A 52 -21.40 21.34 -0.26
C GLU A 52 -20.48 22.51 -0.62
N LEU A 53 -20.53 23.62 0.10
CA LEU A 53 -19.59 24.75 -0.07
C LEU A 53 -18.16 24.39 0.30
N THR A 54 -17.95 23.61 1.38
CA THR A 54 -16.63 23.07 1.75
C THR A 54 -16.08 22.15 0.67
N SER A 55 -16.93 21.32 0.08
CA SER A 55 -16.54 20.47 -1.05
C SER A 55 -16.15 21.31 -2.28
N LEU A 56 -16.87 22.39 -2.56
CA LEU A 56 -16.53 23.32 -3.65
C LEU A 56 -15.21 24.05 -3.37
N LYS A 57 -14.97 24.48 -2.13
CA LYS A 57 -13.69 25.06 -1.71
C LYS A 57 -12.53 24.11 -1.97
N THR A 58 -12.67 22.82 -1.57
CA THR A 58 -11.64 21.79 -1.77
C THR A 58 -11.32 21.54 -3.25
N VAL A 59 -12.33 21.51 -4.11
CA VAL A 59 -12.12 21.33 -5.57
C VAL A 59 -11.47 22.58 -6.16
N SER A 60 -11.86 23.77 -5.71
CA SER A 60 -11.26 25.05 -6.13
C SER A 60 -9.79 25.14 -5.72
N GLU A 61 -9.45 24.66 -4.51
CA GLU A 61 -8.08 24.62 -4.02
C GLU A 61 -7.14 23.83 -4.93
N LYS A 62 -7.59 22.70 -5.46
CA LYS A 62 -6.81 21.91 -6.41
C LYS A 62 -6.64 22.58 -7.77
N LEU A 63 -7.68 23.24 -8.27
CA LEU A 63 -7.65 23.93 -9.56
C LEU A 63 -6.90 25.29 -9.53
N LYS A 64 -6.69 25.89 -8.35
CA LYS A 64 -5.84 27.09 -8.27
C LYS A 64 -4.33 26.78 -8.30
N GLU A 65 -3.94 25.50 -8.07
CA GLU A 65 -2.54 25.07 -8.12
C GLU A 65 -2.04 25.02 -9.57
N THR A 66 -1.07 25.86 -9.91
CA THR A 66 -0.49 25.91 -11.25
C THR A 66 0.14 24.59 -11.67
N SER A 67 0.76 23.87 -10.74
CA SER A 67 1.39 22.56 -10.95
C SER A 67 0.41 21.49 -11.38
N PHE A 68 -0.88 21.60 -11.03
CA PHE A 68 -1.91 20.66 -11.44
C PHE A 68 -2.09 20.61 -12.96
N PHE A 69 -2.01 21.76 -13.65
CA PHE A 69 -2.11 21.83 -15.12
C PHE A 69 -0.85 21.35 -15.85
N ASP A 70 0.23 21.17 -15.10
CA ASP A 70 1.50 20.67 -15.64
C ASP A 70 1.63 19.14 -15.43
N THR A 71 0.55 18.45 -15.02
CA THR A 71 0.52 16.99 -14.88
C THR A 71 0.79 16.29 -16.21
N ARG A 72 1.48 15.15 -16.12
CA ARG A 72 1.91 14.38 -17.30
C ARG A 72 1.27 13.00 -17.31
N LYS A 73 0.86 12.58 -18.50
CA LYS A 73 0.50 11.21 -18.82
C LYS A 73 1.67 10.57 -19.53
N VAL A 74 2.09 9.41 -19.04
CA VAL A 74 3.21 8.67 -19.60
C VAL A 74 2.73 7.33 -20.11
N THR A 75 3.17 6.95 -21.29
CA THR A 75 2.93 5.63 -21.88
C THR A 75 4.25 5.05 -22.37
N SER A 76 4.38 3.73 -22.28
CA SER A 76 5.51 2.98 -22.83
C SER A 76 5.02 2.05 -23.94
N SER A 77 5.77 1.95 -25.03
CA SER A 77 5.47 1.02 -26.13
C SER A 77 5.70 -0.45 -25.73
N GLU A 78 6.45 -0.70 -24.65
CA GLU A 78 6.85 -2.03 -24.22
C GLU A 78 6.42 -2.29 -22.77
N THR A 79 5.91 -3.49 -22.50
CA THR A 79 5.41 -3.88 -21.16
C THR A 79 6.53 -4.13 -20.14
N HIS A 80 7.76 -4.31 -20.61
CA HIS A 80 8.93 -4.53 -19.74
C HIS A 80 9.57 -3.23 -19.26
N THR A 81 8.99 -2.08 -19.63
CA THR A 81 9.44 -0.76 -19.21
C THR A 81 8.24 0.03 -18.71
N THR A 82 8.29 0.49 -17.47
CA THR A 82 7.28 1.38 -16.88
C THR A 82 7.89 2.73 -16.65
N ALA A 83 7.09 3.79 -16.79
CA ALA A 83 7.58 5.14 -16.60
C ALA A 83 6.59 6.01 -15.84
N THR A 84 7.13 6.97 -15.08
CA THR A 84 6.38 8.04 -14.41
C THR A 84 7.02 9.37 -14.70
N ALA A 85 6.22 10.43 -14.74
CA ALA A 85 6.73 11.77 -14.93
C ALA A 85 6.14 12.73 -13.90
N ASP A 86 6.99 13.56 -13.34
CA ASP A 86 6.59 14.64 -12.46
C ASP A 86 5.88 15.75 -13.22
N SER A 87 5.14 16.59 -12.49
CA SER A 87 4.54 17.80 -13.05
C SER A 87 5.61 18.69 -13.66
N GLY A 88 5.40 19.13 -14.89
CA GLY A 88 6.36 19.99 -15.62
C GLY A 88 7.45 19.24 -16.39
N THR A 89 7.51 17.93 -16.35
CA THR A 89 8.41 17.16 -17.24
C THR A 89 8.17 17.53 -18.69
N SER A 90 9.24 17.69 -19.46
CA SER A 90 9.14 18.04 -20.89
C SER A 90 8.37 16.99 -21.68
N SER A 91 7.38 17.44 -22.45
CA SER A 91 6.62 16.55 -23.34
C SER A 91 7.49 16.12 -24.53
N GLY A 92 7.38 14.87 -24.92
CA GLY A 92 8.15 14.31 -26.03
C GLY A 92 8.17 12.79 -26.00
N GLU A 93 8.90 12.21 -26.95
CA GLU A 93 9.16 10.78 -27.02
C GLU A 93 10.63 10.53 -26.70
N TYR A 94 10.86 9.57 -25.80
CA TYR A 94 12.17 9.17 -25.31
C TYR A 94 12.34 7.68 -25.52
N ASN A 95 13.41 7.31 -26.22
CA ASN A 95 13.72 5.91 -26.51
C ASN A 95 14.69 5.35 -25.47
N PHE A 96 14.30 4.28 -24.81
CA PHE A 96 15.11 3.54 -23.85
C PHE A 96 15.45 2.16 -24.39
N GLU A 97 16.72 1.87 -24.44
CA GLU A 97 17.25 0.58 -24.81
C GLU A 97 18.01 0.00 -23.63
N VAL A 98 17.60 -1.15 -23.10
CA VAL A 98 18.18 -1.76 -21.90
C VAL A 98 18.94 -3.02 -22.28
N PHE A 99 20.24 -3.05 -22.03
CA PHE A 99 21.13 -4.17 -22.39
C PHE A 99 21.34 -5.14 -21.24
N GLN A 100 21.46 -4.63 -20.01
CA GLN A 100 21.67 -5.41 -18.79
C GLN A 100 20.92 -4.77 -17.64
N LEU A 101 20.27 -5.59 -16.81
CA LEU A 101 19.65 -5.12 -15.57
C LEU A 101 20.68 -5.02 -14.46
N ALA A 102 20.47 -4.05 -13.57
CA ALA A 102 21.18 -4.01 -12.30
C ALA A 102 20.76 -5.17 -11.41
N THR A 103 21.73 -5.80 -10.77
CA THR A 103 21.54 -6.90 -9.83
C THR A 103 22.22 -6.59 -8.50
N SER A 104 21.71 -7.18 -7.42
CA SER A 104 22.32 -7.04 -6.10
C SER A 104 23.51 -7.98 -5.92
N ALA A 105 24.53 -7.53 -5.17
CA ALA A 105 25.59 -8.40 -4.72
C ALA A 105 25.07 -9.46 -3.74
N LYS A 106 25.65 -10.66 -3.82
CA LYS A 106 25.36 -11.78 -2.94
C LYS A 106 26.65 -12.33 -2.35
N GLN A 107 26.69 -12.48 -1.04
CA GLN A 107 27.73 -13.23 -0.36
C GLN A 107 27.15 -14.56 0.07
N LEU A 108 27.66 -15.63 -0.47
CA LEU A 108 27.27 -17.00 -0.16
C LEU A 108 28.27 -17.57 0.82
N GLY A 109 27.82 -18.04 1.97
CA GLY A 109 28.61 -18.89 2.84
C GLY A 109 28.84 -20.26 2.19
N ALA A 110 29.92 -20.95 2.57
CA ALA A 110 30.11 -22.32 2.14
C ALA A 110 28.98 -23.19 2.68
N ALA A 111 28.64 -24.24 1.92
CA ALA A 111 27.64 -25.20 2.36
C ALA A 111 28.15 -26.07 3.53
N ASP A 112 27.21 -26.80 4.15
CA ASP A 112 27.50 -27.74 5.25
C ASP A 112 28.11 -27.01 6.47
N VAL A 113 27.55 -25.85 6.81
CA VAL A 113 27.98 -25.03 7.93
C VAL A 113 27.65 -25.68 9.27
N GLY A 114 26.58 -26.46 9.34
CA GLY A 114 26.19 -27.26 10.49
C GLY A 114 26.81 -28.66 10.48
N ALA A 115 27.13 -29.17 11.66
CA ALA A 115 27.65 -30.50 11.84
C ALA A 115 26.59 -31.55 11.54
N ALA A 116 27.02 -32.69 11.02
CA ALA A 116 26.17 -33.85 10.81
C ALA A 116 25.61 -34.40 12.13
N VAL A 117 24.45 -35.03 12.07
CA VAL A 117 23.84 -35.69 13.24
C VAL A 117 24.75 -36.79 13.77
N THR A 118 24.97 -36.77 15.08
CA THR A 118 25.61 -37.91 15.77
C THR A 118 24.56 -38.96 16.09
N ALA A 119 24.38 -39.92 15.18
CA ALA A 119 23.30 -40.89 15.24
C ALA A 119 23.28 -41.78 16.51
N SER A 120 24.42 -41.89 17.22
CA SER A 120 24.57 -42.65 18.48
C SER A 120 24.33 -41.80 19.75
N SER A 121 24.24 -40.49 19.65
CA SER A 121 23.94 -39.61 20.75
C SER A 121 22.44 -39.48 20.97
N ALA A 122 22.03 -39.10 22.18
CA ALA A 122 20.61 -38.76 22.46
C ALA A 122 20.09 -37.73 21.45
N MET A 123 18.88 -37.92 20.94
CA MET A 123 18.32 -37.02 19.92
C MET A 123 18.18 -35.57 20.40
N SER A 124 18.01 -35.36 21.73
CA SER A 124 18.01 -34.02 22.35
C SER A 124 19.35 -33.26 22.19
N SER A 125 20.45 -33.99 21.94
CA SER A 125 21.83 -33.42 21.80
C SER A 125 22.54 -33.89 20.51
N GLY A 126 21.80 -34.57 19.63
CA GLY A 126 22.36 -35.20 18.42
C GLY A 126 22.66 -34.27 17.26
N GLY A 127 22.35 -32.97 17.38
CA GLY A 127 22.67 -31.96 16.34
C GLY A 127 21.65 -31.91 15.20
N PHE A 128 20.41 -32.29 15.43
CA PHE A 128 19.34 -32.19 14.43
C PHE A 128 19.02 -30.73 14.09
N SER A 129 18.89 -30.42 12.81
CA SER A 129 18.45 -29.09 12.33
C SER A 129 16.97 -28.79 12.67
N ILE A 130 16.18 -29.83 12.82
CA ILE A 130 14.80 -29.79 13.33
C ILE A 130 14.78 -30.63 14.60
N ALA A 131 14.67 -30.00 15.76
CA ALA A 131 14.66 -30.71 17.04
C ALA A 131 13.56 -31.78 17.06
N VAL A 132 13.92 -33.00 17.50
CA VAL A 132 12.97 -34.11 17.64
C VAL A 132 12.12 -33.90 18.89
N SER A 133 10.81 -34.08 18.77
CA SER A 133 9.90 -34.12 19.92
C SER A 133 9.59 -35.55 20.36
N ALA A 134 9.53 -35.77 21.68
CA ALA A 134 9.05 -37.04 22.22
C ALA A 134 7.58 -37.27 21.84
N GLY A 135 7.18 -38.53 21.73
CA GLY A 135 5.81 -38.88 21.35
C GLY A 135 5.74 -40.24 20.67
N THR A 136 4.83 -40.41 19.73
CA THR A 136 4.67 -41.64 18.95
C THR A 136 4.85 -41.39 17.48
N VAL A 137 5.38 -42.39 16.77
CA VAL A 137 5.53 -42.40 15.31
C VAL A 137 5.02 -43.73 14.77
N THR A 138 4.36 -43.73 13.64
CA THR A 138 3.84 -44.92 12.96
C THR A 138 4.59 -45.17 11.68
N VAL A 139 5.10 -46.40 11.51
CA VAL A 139 5.74 -46.90 10.28
C VAL A 139 5.11 -48.24 9.95
N GLN A 140 4.68 -48.45 8.69
CA GLN A 140 3.98 -49.69 8.26
C GLN A 140 2.83 -50.07 9.19
N GLY A 141 2.08 -49.10 9.69
CA GLY A 141 0.97 -49.30 10.63
C GLY A 141 1.38 -49.75 12.05
N LYS A 142 2.68 -49.79 12.36
CA LYS A 142 3.22 -50.09 13.69
C LYS A 142 3.61 -48.79 14.39
N GLN A 143 3.00 -48.53 15.55
CA GLN A 143 3.29 -47.36 16.36
C GLN A 143 4.47 -47.64 17.31
N VAL A 144 5.45 -46.75 17.35
CA VAL A 144 6.63 -46.82 18.21
C VAL A 144 6.73 -45.51 19.00
N THR A 145 7.14 -45.64 20.26
CA THR A 145 7.42 -44.46 21.11
C THR A 145 8.80 -43.88 20.77
N VAL A 146 8.82 -42.55 20.63
CA VAL A 146 10.05 -41.77 20.41
C VAL A 146 10.36 -41.06 21.72
N SER A 147 11.55 -41.29 22.26
CA SER A 147 12.12 -40.56 23.39
C SER A 147 13.29 -39.70 22.90
N THR A 148 13.38 -38.45 23.33
CA THR A 148 14.50 -37.57 22.98
C THR A 148 15.81 -37.96 23.68
N ASP A 149 15.74 -38.81 24.73
CA ASP A 149 16.89 -39.35 25.44
C ASP A 149 17.48 -40.59 24.71
N ASP A 150 16.72 -41.18 23.80
CA ASP A 150 17.22 -42.27 22.94
C ASP A 150 18.02 -41.69 21.78
N SER A 151 18.92 -42.53 21.25
CA SER A 151 19.65 -42.20 20.03
C SER A 151 18.82 -42.47 18.77
N LEU A 152 19.15 -41.81 17.66
CA LEU A 152 18.54 -42.05 16.36
C LEU A 152 18.60 -43.54 15.99
N THR A 153 19.78 -44.17 16.20
CA THR A 153 19.99 -45.62 15.91
C THR A 153 19.12 -46.50 16.80
N THR A 154 18.93 -46.15 18.07
CA THR A 154 18.04 -46.88 19.00
C THR A 154 16.59 -46.84 18.54
N THR A 155 16.10 -45.64 18.21
CA THR A 155 14.70 -45.46 17.74
C THR A 155 14.45 -46.16 16.40
N LEU A 156 15.37 -46.05 15.43
CA LEU A 156 15.26 -46.75 14.16
C LEU A 156 15.33 -48.30 14.32
N ALA A 157 16.14 -48.81 15.24
CA ALA A 157 16.17 -50.22 15.59
C ALA A 157 14.85 -50.69 16.24
N ALA A 158 14.23 -49.86 17.09
CA ALA A 158 12.92 -50.15 17.65
C ALA A 158 11.85 -50.20 16.55
N ILE A 159 11.87 -49.27 15.59
CA ILE A 159 10.97 -49.28 14.43
C ILE A 159 11.19 -50.56 13.59
N LYS A 160 12.44 -50.91 13.28
CA LYS A 160 12.76 -52.16 12.56
C LYS A 160 12.22 -53.39 13.27
N THR A 161 12.35 -53.46 14.58
CA THR A 161 11.85 -54.56 15.40
C THR A 161 10.30 -54.60 15.40
N ALA A 162 9.63 -53.47 15.51
CA ALA A 162 8.18 -53.38 15.52
C ALA A 162 7.55 -53.73 14.18
N VAL A 163 8.16 -53.27 13.05
CA VAL A 163 7.70 -53.57 11.72
C VAL A 163 8.03 -55.02 11.34
N GLY A 164 9.26 -55.46 11.58
CA GLY A 164 9.71 -56.81 11.26
C GLY A 164 9.86 -57.08 9.76
N GLY A 165 9.95 -58.36 9.38
CA GLY A 165 10.01 -58.76 7.97
C GLY A 165 11.30 -58.31 7.26
N SER A 166 11.15 -57.73 6.08
CA SER A 166 12.24 -57.20 5.24
C SER A 166 12.56 -55.72 5.49
N PHE A 167 11.84 -55.09 6.42
CA PHE A 167 12.07 -53.68 6.74
C PHE A 167 13.45 -53.44 7.35
N ASP A 168 14.22 -52.55 6.74
CA ASP A 168 15.54 -52.16 7.20
C ASP A 168 15.79 -50.66 7.09
N TYR A 169 16.88 -50.22 7.70
CA TYR A 169 17.29 -48.81 7.64
C TYR A 169 18.81 -48.70 7.52
N SER A 170 19.26 -47.61 6.97
CA SER A 170 20.66 -47.20 7.02
C SER A 170 20.78 -45.72 7.31
N VAL A 171 21.88 -45.33 7.99
CA VAL A 171 22.24 -43.93 8.24
C VAL A 171 23.59 -43.67 7.58
N SER A 172 23.61 -42.87 6.53
CA SER A 172 24.82 -42.56 5.77
C SER A 172 24.75 -41.18 5.15
N GLY A 173 25.86 -40.44 5.14
CA GLY A 173 25.93 -39.10 4.57
C GLY A 173 24.95 -38.12 5.21
N ASP A 174 24.72 -38.28 6.53
CA ASP A 174 23.79 -37.48 7.30
C ASP A 174 22.33 -37.58 6.82
N LYS A 175 21.94 -38.74 6.32
CA LYS A 175 20.59 -39.09 5.86
C LYS A 175 20.19 -40.48 6.38
N VAL A 176 18.91 -40.68 6.57
CA VAL A 176 18.29 -41.95 6.82
C VAL A 176 17.70 -42.50 5.52
N THR A 177 17.95 -43.76 5.23
CA THR A 177 17.25 -44.48 4.17
C THR A 177 16.51 -45.66 4.82
N LEU A 178 15.20 -45.73 4.58
CA LEU A 178 14.35 -46.85 4.94
C LEU A 178 14.14 -47.74 3.72
N THR A 179 14.19 -49.06 3.88
CA THR A 179 13.99 -50.03 2.79
C THR A 179 13.06 -51.16 3.24
N ASP A 180 12.21 -51.62 2.34
CA ASP A 180 11.36 -52.79 2.55
C ASP A 180 11.11 -53.49 1.20
N SER A 181 10.69 -54.77 1.23
CA SER A 181 10.24 -55.50 0.04
C SER A 181 8.82 -55.04 -0.43
N SER A 182 8.06 -54.42 0.44
CA SER A 182 6.75 -53.79 0.17
C SER A 182 6.84 -52.28 0.19
N GLU A 183 5.82 -51.61 -0.33
CA GLU A 183 5.71 -50.15 -0.24
C GLU A 183 5.68 -49.68 1.20
N ILE A 184 6.54 -48.73 1.54
CA ILE A 184 6.66 -48.16 2.88
C ILE A 184 5.56 -47.08 3.09
N VAL A 185 4.81 -47.22 4.19
CA VAL A 185 3.79 -46.26 4.63
C VAL A 185 4.26 -45.60 5.91
N LEU A 186 4.39 -44.26 5.88
CA LEU A 186 4.86 -43.45 6.98
C LEU A 186 3.73 -42.59 7.54
N GLY A 187 3.65 -42.52 8.86
CA GLY A 187 2.78 -41.64 9.60
C GLY A 187 1.36 -42.16 9.84
N SER A 188 0.75 -41.65 10.88
CA SER A 188 -0.64 -41.84 11.26
C SER A 188 -1.22 -40.54 11.83
N ALA A 189 -2.53 -40.33 11.73
CA ALA A 189 -3.20 -39.19 12.33
C ALA A 189 -3.10 -39.17 13.88
N THR A 190 -2.69 -40.28 14.49
CA THR A 190 -2.47 -40.41 15.92
C THR A 190 -1.04 -40.22 16.38
N ASP A 191 -0.12 -39.93 15.44
CA ASP A 191 1.27 -39.64 15.78
C ASP A 191 1.39 -38.30 16.49
N THR A 192 2.21 -38.28 17.54
CA THR A 192 2.41 -37.09 18.38
C THR A 192 3.83 -36.55 18.33
N SER A 193 4.78 -37.36 17.77
CA SER A 193 6.16 -36.94 17.55
C SER A 193 6.35 -36.36 16.13
N ASN A 194 7.21 -35.36 15.99
CA ASN A 194 7.66 -34.84 14.69
C ASN A 194 8.82 -35.64 14.08
N PHE A 195 9.08 -36.86 14.54
CA PHE A 195 10.26 -37.66 14.17
C PHE A 195 10.45 -37.80 12.65
N LEU A 196 9.39 -38.13 11.89
CA LEU A 196 9.48 -38.26 10.43
C LEU A 196 9.83 -36.93 9.77
N GLN A 197 9.30 -35.80 10.29
CA GLN A 197 9.62 -34.46 9.82
C GLN A 197 11.09 -34.12 10.12
N SER A 198 11.58 -34.42 11.32
CA SER A 198 12.97 -34.18 11.72
C SER A 198 13.93 -35.02 10.87
N LEU A 199 13.54 -36.22 10.47
CA LEU A 199 14.28 -37.06 9.53
C LEU A 199 14.08 -36.70 8.05
N ARG A 200 13.22 -35.69 7.74
CA ARG A 200 12.90 -35.28 6.37
C ARG A 200 12.40 -36.42 5.47
N LEU A 201 11.65 -37.35 6.06
CA LEU A 201 11.06 -38.51 5.38
C LEU A 201 9.63 -38.16 4.97
N ASN A 202 9.45 -37.73 3.72
CA ASN A 202 8.17 -37.15 3.23
C ASN A 202 7.49 -38.01 2.15
N ALA A 203 8.15 -39.10 1.68
CA ALA A 203 7.60 -39.94 0.63
C ALA A 203 6.85 -41.13 1.22
N ASN A 204 5.87 -41.65 0.50
CA ASN A 204 5.12 -42.88 0.77
C ASN A 204 4.96 -43.67 -0.52
N GLY A 205 4.67 -44.97 -0.41
CA GLY A 205 4.32 -45.78 -1.56
C GLY A 205 5.51 -46.21 -2.42
N THR A 206 6.70 -46.26 -1.82
CA THR A 206 7.91 -46.80 -2.47
C THR A 206 8.62 -47.79 -1.56
N THR A 207 9.42 -48.72 -2.12
CA THR A 207 10.19 -49.72 -1.37
C THR A 207 11.47 -49.16 -0.75
N SER A 208 11.83 -47.92 -1.08
CA SER A 208 12.99 -47.22 -0.51
C SER A 208 12.70 -45.75 -0.36
N ILE A 209 12.81 -45.21 0.85
CA ILE A 209 12.60 -43.79 1.19
C ILE A 209 13.87 -43.26 1.83
N THR A 210 14.42 -42.21 1.24
CA THR A 210 15.61 -41.52 1.77
C THR A 210 15.26 -40.12 2.20
N SER A 211 15.86 -39.64 3.29
CA SER A 211 15.76 -38.24 3.74
C SER A 211 15.94 -37.26 2.59
N SER A 212 15.02 -36.35 2.41
CA SER A 212 15.04 -35.33 1.32
C SER A 212 16.19 -34.34 1.43
N GLY A 213 16.84 -34.22 2.62
CA GLY A 213 18.01 -33.41 2.89
C GLY A 213 18.82 -33.98 4.04
N LYS A 214 19.92 -33.31 4.42
CA LYS A 214 20.72 -33.64 5.61
C LYS A 214 19.89 -33.47 6.87
N LEU A 215 20.15 -34.27 7.89
CA LEU A 215 19.44 -34.23 9.17
C LEU A 215 20.02 -33.17 10.12
N GLY A 216 21.36 -33.07 10.13
CA GLY A 216 22.11 -32.07 10.86
C GLY A 216 22.02 -30.70 10.16
N GLY A 217 22.49 -29.71 10.84
CA GLY A 217 22.49 -28.33 10.38
C GLY A 217 22.49 -27.38 11.55
N ILE A 218 22.32 -26.11 11.28
CA ILE A 218 22.28 -25.06 12.29
C ILE A 218 20.90 -24.99 12.95
N ASP A 219 20.87 -25.03 14.28
CA ASP A 219 19.68 -24.66 15.05
C ASP A 219 19.63 -23.12 15.18
N MET A 220 18.70 -22.50 14.50
CA MET A 220 18.53 -21.05 14.44
C MET A 220 17.98 -20.47 15.76
N SER A 221 17.38 -21.30 16.61
CA SER A 221 16.71 -20.89 17.85
C SER A 221 17.64 -20.81 19.08
N VAL A 222 18.90 -21.21 18.92
CA VAL A 222 19.90 -21.21 19.99
C VAL A 222 20.98 -20.16 19.75
N THR A 223 21.81 -19.91 20.79
CA THR A 223 22.95 -18.99 20.70
C THR A 223 24.08 -19.58 19.82
N PRO A 224 24.97 -18.77 19.24
CA PRO A 224 26.09 -19.26 18.44
C PRO A 224 26.96 -20.30 19.14
N ALA A 225 27.09 -20.23 20.46
CA ALA A 225 27.84 -21.20 21.26
C ALA A 225 27.22 -22.62 21.22
N ASN A 226 25.91 -22.72 20.95
CA ASN A 226 25.14 -23.97 20.96
C ASN A 226 24.58 -24.34 19.58
N ALA A 227 24.90 -23.60 18.52
CA ALA A 227 24.24 -23.71 17.20
C ALA A 227 24.71 -24.89 16.33
N ASN A 228 25.52 -25.81 16.85
CA ASN A 228 25.98 -27.01 16.15
C ASN A 228 26.78 -26.71 14.86
N PHE A 229 27.68 -25.72 14.89
CA PHE A 229 28.58 -25.46 13.75
C PHE A 229 29.56 -26.62 13.52
N THR A 230 29.83 -26.97 12.26
CA THR A 230 30.83 -27.97 11.89
C THR A 230 32.23 -27.66 12.43
N ASP A 231 32.59 -26.37 12.47
CA ASP A 231 33.90 -25.91 12.90
C ASP A 231 33.98 -25.69 14.44
N GLY A 232 33.05 -26.29 15.20
CA GLY A 232 32.94 -26.20 16.67
C GLY A 232 32.11 -24.99 17.14
N ALA A 233 31.90 -24.89 18.44
CA ALA A 233 31.06 -23.85 19.04
C ALA A 233 31.50 -22.44 18.62
N GLY A 234 30.53 -21.59 18.32
CA GLY A 234 30.76 -20.18 18.06
C GLY A 234 30.99 -19.39 19.36
N ALA A 235 31.46 -18.16 19.24
CA ALA A 235 31.61 -17.26 20.39
C ALA A 235 30.27 -16.95 21.05
N ALA A 236 30.22 -16.94 22.39
CA ALA A 236 28.98 -16.65 23.12
C ALA A 236 28.50 -15.21 22.91
N SER A 237 29.41 -14.25 22.70
CA SER A 237 29.13 -12.86 22.40
C SER A 237 30.21 -12.27 21.51
N GLY A 238 29.91 -11.18 20.83
CA GLY A 238 30.90 -10.55 19.96
C GLY A 238 30.31 -9.41 19.12
N SER A 239 31.10 -9.01 18.13
CA SER A 239 30.72 -8.02 17.12
C SER A 239 31.43 -8.28 15.80
N PHE A 240 30.77 -7.92 14.72
CA PHE A 240 31.31 -7.94 13.37
C PHE A 240 30.85 -6.72 12.59
N LYS A 241 31.47 -6.46 11.45
CA LYS A 241 31.06 -5.41 10.55
C LYS A 241 30.59 -5.99 9.21
N ILE A 242 29.50 -5.43 8.72
CA ILE A 242 29.00 -5.63 7.35
C ILE A 242 28.87 -4.25 6.71
N ASN A 243 29.53 -4.03 5.57
CA ASN A 243 29.57 -2.74 4.88
C ASN A 243 29.95 -1.56 5.79
N GLY A 244 30.84 -1.80 6.76
CA GLY A 244 31.30 -0.80 7.74
C GLY A 244 30.37 -0.62 8.95
N THR A 245 29.13 -1.14 8.92
CA THR A 245 28.20 -1.07 10.04
C THR A 245 28.51 -2.15 11.06
N THR A 246 28.73 -1.77 12.33
CA THR A 246 29.00 -2.71 13.42
C THR A 246 27.71 -3.31 13.97
N ILE A 247 27.67 -4.63 14.07
CA ILE A 247 26.57 -5.42 14.63
C ILE A 247 27.12 -6.24 15.78
N SER A 248 26.50 -6.12 16.97
CA SER A 248 26.94 -6.79 18.19
C SER A 248 25.87 -7.73 18.73
N TRP A 249 26.31 -8.82 19.36
CA TRP A 249 25.42 -9.76 20.05
C TRP A 249 25.98 -10.09 21.43
N ASP A 250 25.09 -10.43 22.34
CA ASP A 250 25.42 -10.91 23.69
C ASP A 250 25.15 -12.42 23.83
N SER A 251 25.46 -12.97 24.98
CA SER A 251 25.35 -14.41 25.27
C SER A 251 23.92 -14.96 25.29
N SER A 252 22.92 -14.11 25.21
CA SER A 252 21.49 -14.51 25.14
C SER A 252 20.94 -14.50 23.72
N ALA A 253 21.61 -13.84 22.77
CA ALA A 253 21.15 -13.67 21.40
C ALA A 253 21.22 -15.02 20.63
N THR A 254 20.11 -15.42 20.07
CA THR A 254 20.02 -16.57 19.16
C THR A 254 20.59 -16.24 17.78
N ILE A 255 20.83 -17.24 16.95
CA ILE A 255 21.21 -17.03 15.54
C ILE A 255 20.13 -16.18 14.83
N THR A 256 18.84 -16.48 15.05
CA THR A 256 17.73 -15.70 14.49
C THR A 256 17.80 -14.24 14.91
N ASP A 257 18.03 -13.93 16.21
CA ASP A 257 18.15 -12.55 16.68
C ASP A 257 19.32 -11.81 16.01
N ILE A 258 20.43 -12.51 15.74
CA ILE A 258 21.58 -11.91 15.04
C ILE A 258 21.21 -11.60 13.58
N LEU A 259 20.54 -12.52 12.87
CA LEU A 259 20.08 -12.25 11.50
C LEU A 259 19.07 -11.09 11.46
N ASP A 260 18.17 -11.01 12.43
CA ASP A 260 17.19 -9.90 12.52
C ASP A 260 17.90 -8.56 12.81
N LYS A 261 18.94 -8.57 13.65
CA LYS A 261 19.78 -7.39 13.84
C LYS A 261 20.51 -6.97 12.56
N ILE A 262 21.03 -7.92 11.77
CA ILE A 262 21.61 -7.62 10.45
C ILE A 262 20.55 -7.00 9.56
N ASN A 263 19.37 -7.62 9.45
CA ASN A 263 18.29 -7.21 8.57
C ASN A 263 17.71 -5.83 8.89
N SER A 264 17.70 -5.46 10.18
CA SER A 264 17.22 -4.16 10.67
C SER A 264 18.31 -3.08 10.73
N SER A 265 19.59 -3.45 10.53
CA SER A 265 20.72 -2.51 10.60
C SER A 265 20.85 -1.65 9.34
N GLU A 266 21.69 -0.62 9.44
CA GLU A 266 22.10 0.23 8.31
C GLU A 266 23.15 -0.43 7.39
N ALA A 267 23.51 -1.69 7.62
CA ALA A 267 24.42 -2.44 6.76
C ALA A 267 23.91 -2.66 5.34
N SER A 268 22.62 -2.36 5.10
CA SER A 268 21.94 -2.43 3.81
C SER A 268 22.02 -3.81 3.15
N VAL A 269 21.98 -4.88 3.93
CA VAL A 269 21.92 -6.26 3.47
C VAL A 269 20.69 -7.00 4.03
N TYR A 270 20.26 -8.03 3.33
CA TYR A 270 19.40 -9.09 3.84
C TYR A 270 20.25 -10.29 4.17
N ALA A 271 20.18 -10.75 5.43
CA ALA A 271 20.79 -11.99 5.89
C ALA A 271 19.74 -13.09 5.98
N ASN A 272 20.09 -14.27 5.49
CA ASN A 272 19.21 -15.43 5.54
C ASN A 272 20.02 -16.71 5.70
N TYR A 273 19.37 -17.78 6.18
CA TYR A 273 19.90 -19.12 6.20
C TYR A 273 19.13 -20.00 5.21
N ASP A 274 19.87 -20.72 4.37
CA ASP A 274 19.35 -21.68 3.40
C ASP A 274 19.45 -23.10 3.99
N PRO A 275 18.35 -23.66 4.51
CA PRO A 275 18.37 -24.97 5.17
C PRO A 275 18.49 -26.15 4.19
N VAL A 276 18.36 -25.91 2.88
CA VAL A 276 18.52 -26.94 1.85
C VAL A 276 19.99 -27.21 1.58
N ASN A 277 20.77 -26.13 1.48
CA ASN A 277 22.19 -26.18 1.25
C ASN A 277 23.00 -26.00 2.55
N ASP A 278 22.33 -25.86 3.69
CA ASP A 278 22.92 -25.65 5.02
C ASP A 278 24.02 -24.58 4.98
N ARG A 279 23.62 -23.33 4.62
CA ARG A 279 24.52 -22.19 4.47
C ARG A 279 23.84 -20.86 4.75
N PHE A 280 24.63 -19.89 5.19
CA PHE A 280 24.20 -18.51 5.31
C PHE A 280 24.41 -17.76 3.98
N LEU A 281 23.60 -16.75 3.77
CA LEU A 281 23.71 -15.86 2.61
C LEU A 281 23.37 -14.42 3.00
N LEU A 282 24.11 -13.49 2.41
CA LEU A 282 23.80 -12.07 2.46
C LEU A 282 23.50 -11.57 1.06
N THR A 283 22.50 -10.69 0.95
CA THR A 283 22.15 -10.04 -0.32
C THR A 283 22.04 -8.54 -0.06
N ASN A 284 22.73 -7.71 -0.84
CA ASN A 284 22.56 -6.27 -0.74
C ASN A 284 21.12 -5.85 -1.01
N LYS A 285 20.59 -4.90 -0.23
CA LYS A 285 19.27 -4.28 -0.45
C LYS A 285 19.25 -3.42 -1.70
N THR A 286 20.41 -2.90 -2.10
CA THR A 286 20.58 -2.11 -3.32
C THR A 286 21.22 -2.94 -4.42
N THR A 287 20.90 -2.60 -5.68
CA THR A 287 21.52 -3.17 -6.87
C THR A 287 22.78 -2.36 -7.25
N GLY A 288 23.45 -2.78 -8.30
CA GLY A 288 24.62 -2.12 -8.87
C GLY A 288 25.92 -2.90 -8.65
N ASP A 289 26.98 -2.49 -9.35
CA ASP A 289 28.31 -3.10 -9.21
C ASP A 289 28.94 -2.68 -7.87
N VAL A 290 28.44 -3.29 -6.81
CA VAL A 290 28.94 -3.14 -5.45
C VAL A 290 29.25 -4.51 -4.87
N GLY A 291 30.12 -4.55 -3.87
CA GLY A 291 30.43 -5.77 -3.10
C GLY A 291 29.71 -5.76 -1.75
N ILE A 292 30.04 -6.75 -0.93
CA ILE A 292 29.73 -6.81 0.49
C ILE A 292 31.06 -6.97 1.22
N THR A 293 31.33 -6.05 2.15
CA THR A 293 32.54 -6.12 2.98
C THR A 293 32.20 -6.74 4.33
N LEU A 294 33.02 -7.66 4.79
CA LEU A 294 32.82 -8.45 6.01
C LEU A 294 34.08 -8.44 6.87
N GLU A 295 33.91 -8.27 8.20
CA GLU A 295 35.02 -8.28 9.17
C GLU A 295 34.49 -8.78 10.52
N ASP A 296 35.03 -9.87 11.08
CA ASP A 296 34.85 -10.18 12.50
C ASP A 296 35.71 -9.23 13.34
N VAL A 297 35.09 -8.52 14.29
CA VAL A 297 35.80 -7.57 15.19
C VAL A 297 36.13 -8.23 16.52
N THR A 298 35.13 -8.85 17.14
CA THR A 298 35.29 -9.69 18.33
C THR A 298 34.40 -10.92 18.20
N GLY A 299 34.91 -12.09 18.56
CA GLY A 299 34.23 -13.34 18.28
C GLY A 299 34.51 -13.83 16.84
N ASP A 300 33.71 -14.74 16.37
CA ASP A 300 33.98 -15.53 15.15
C ASP A 300 32.69 -15.83 14.32
N PHE A 301 31.66 -15.02 14.45
CA PHE A 301 30.35 -15.30 13.84
C PHE A 301 30.40 -15.43 12.32
N LEU A 302 31.07 -14.49 11.62
CA LEU A 302 31.17 -14.52 10.17
C LEU A 302 32.07 -15.69 9.70
N ALA A 303 33.11 -16.02 10.47
CA ALA A 303 33.94 -17.17 10.20
C ALA A 303 33.15 -18.48 10.40
N LYS A 304 32.41 -18.65 11.50
CA LYS A 304 31.59 -19.84 11.78
C LYS A 304 30.45 -20.04 10.79
N THR A 305 29.84 -18.94 10.35
CA THR A 305 28.81 -18.99 9.27
C THR A 305 29.41 -19.17 7.87
N ARG A 306 30.76 -19.29 7.79
CA ARG A 306 31.53 -19.47 6.55
C ARG A 306 31.24 -18.38 5.50
N LEU A 307 30.88 -17.19 5.93
CA LEU A 307 30.63 -16.04 5.05
C LEU A 307 31.91 -15.36 4.59
N LEU A 308 33.00 -15.46 5.37
CA LEU A 308 34.29 -14.87 5.00
C LEU A 308 34.94 -15.63 3.85
N THR A 309 35.66 -14.93 2.97
CA THR A 309 36.36 -15.51 1.83
C THR A 309 37.39 -16.54 2.26
N ASP A 310 38.10 -16.26 3.36
CA ASP A 310 39.09 -17.18 3.96
C ASP A 310 38.46 -18.48 4.49
N ASN A 311 37.15 -18.47 4.72
CA ASN A 311 36.35 -19.61 5.14
C ASN A 311 35.51 -20.19 3.98
N SER A 312 35.95 -20.02 2.74
CA SER A 312 35.29 -20.48 1.52
C SER A 312 33.97 -19.77 1.17
N GLY A 313 33.71 -18.59 1.76
CA GLY A 313 32.62 -17.72 1.35
C GLY A 313 32.88 -17.16 -0.06
N ALA A 314 31.84 -17.07 -0.87
CA ALA A 314 31.90 -16.59 -2.24
C ALA A 314 31.10 -15.31 -2.45
N LEU A 315 31.79 -14.24 -2.87
CA LEU A 315 31.15 -12.99 -3.27
C LEU A 315 30.81 -13.00 -4.76
N SER A 316 29.53 -12.89 -5.07
CA SER A 316 29.05 -12.50 -6.39
C SER A 316 28.72 -11.02 -6.38
N ARG A 317 29.54 -10.19 -7.02
CA ARG A 317 29.27 -8.76 -7.12
C ARG A 317 27.96 -8.50 -7.87
N GLY A 318 27.28 -7.43 -7.52
CA GLY A 318 26.16 -6.95 -8.28
C GLY A 318 26.61 -6.37 -9.64
N LYS A 319 25.66 -6.14 -10.53
CA LYS A 319 25.89 -5.54 -11.85
C LYS A 319 25.17 -4.23 -11.94
N ASN A 320 25.72 -3.26 -12.70
CA ASN A 320 25.01 -2.04 -13.06
C ASN A 320 23.97 -2.31 -14.14
N LEU A 321 22.90 -1.49 -14.17
CA LEU A 321 22.05 -1.33 -15.35
C LEU A 321 22.89 -0.74 -16.48
N LEU A 322 22.83 -1.34 -17.66
CA LEU A 322 23.45 -0.82 -18.89
C LEU A 322 22.33 -0.47 -19.87
N TYR A 323 22.28 0.78 -20.32
CA TYR A 323 21.19 1.31 -21.13
C TYR A 323 21.61 2.45 -22.04
N LYS A 324 20.77 2.79 -23.03
CA LYS A 324 20.83 4.02 -23.81
C LYS A 324 19.56 4.84 -23.63
N VAL A 325 19.70 6.15 -23.76
CA VAL A 325 18.58 7.08 -23.85
C VAL A 325 18.68 7.82 -25.16
N ASN A 326 17.70 7.68 -26.04
CA ASN A 326 17.76 8.11 -27.42
C ASN A 326 19.02 7.53 -28.10
N ASP A 327 19.87 8.38 -28.69
CA ASP A 327 21.11 7.95 -29.31
C ASP A 327 22.34 8.09 -28.38
N ALA A 328 22.12 8.54 -27.13
CA ALA A 328 23.20 8.76 -26.17
C ALA A 328 23.50 7.47 -25.36
N GLY A 329 24.78 7.17 -25.21
CA GLY A 329 25.22 6.06 -24.39
C GLY A 329 25.97 4.97 -25.16
N PRO A 330 26.21 3.80 -24.57
CA PRO A 330 25.59 3.26 -23.34
C PRO A 330 25.95 4.04 -22.07
N LEU A 331 24.97 4.13 -21.17
CA LEU A 331 25.06 4.73 -19.86
C LEU A 331 24.93 3.63 -18.79
N GLU A 332 25.41 3.90 -17.58
CA GLU A 332 25.33 2.97 -16.45
C GLU A 332 24.57 3.59 -15.28
N SER A 333 23.78 2.77 -14.58
CA SER A 333 23.12 3.12 -13.32
C SER A 333 23.21 1.95 -12.34
N LYS A 334 23.29 2.26 -11.05
CA LYS A 334 23.22 1.24 -9.99
C LYS A 334 21.81 0.72 -9.77
N SER A 335 20.80 1.37 -10.32
CA SER A 335 19.37 1.04 -10.17
C SER A 335 18.75 0.64 -11.49
N ASN A 336 17.74 -0.24 -11.46
CA ASN A 336 16.88 -0.52 -12.60
C ASN A 336 15.86 0.61 -12.88
N THR A 337 15.79 1.61 -12.01
CA THR A 337 15.07 2.86 -12.26
C THR A 337 16.06 3.92 -12.73
N ILE A 338 15.86 4.38 -13.94
CA ILE A 338 16.60 5.44 -14.61
C ILE A 338 15.87 6.74 -14.25
N ASP A 339 16.42 7.49 -13.33
CA ASP A 339 15.87 8.77 -12.87
C ASP A 339 16.43 9.97 -13.67
N SER A 340 16.08 11.18 -13.23
CA SER A 340 16.55 12.43 -13.86
C SER A 340 18.06 12.55 -13.88
N ASN A 341 18.76 12.07 -12.84
CA ASN A 341 20.22 12.15 -12.77
C ASN A 341 20.89 11.17 -13.75
N SER A 342 20.25 10.04 -13.96
CA SER A 342 20.73 8.97 -14.83
C SER A 342 20.40 9.22 -16.30
N SER A 343 19.24 9.82 -16.61
CA SER A 343 18.80 10.08 -17.99
C SER A 343 19.10 11.49 -18.50
N GLY A 344 19.30 12.46 -17.60
CA GLY A 344 19.32 13.89 -17.92
C GLY A 344 17.95 14.51 -18.21
N ILE A 345 16.85 13.74 -18.12
CA ILE A 345 15.49 14.20 -18.39
C ILE A 345 14.82 14.52 -17.05
N GLN A 346 14.67 15.81 -16.77
CA GLN A 346 14.11 16.28 -15.51
C GLN A 346 12.68 15.77 -15.26
N GLY A 347 12.45 15.16 -14.09
CA GLY A 347 11.15 14.67 -13.65
C GLY A 347 10.71 13.34 -14.27
N LEU A 348 11.46 12.75 -15.20
CA LEU A 348 11.16 11.44 -15.77
C LEU A 348 11.89 10.34 -14.99
N ALA A 349 11.15 9.30 -14.58
CA ALA A 349 11.70 8.08 -14.04
C ALA A 349 11.20 6.88 -14.86
N VAL A 350 12.12 6.05 -15.32
CA VAL A 350 11.85 4.88 -16.17
C VAL A 350 12.42 3.65 -15.52
N THR A 351 11.57 2.66 -15.22
CA THR A 351 11.98 1.39 -14.58
C THR A 351 11.97 0.26 -15.59
N ALA A 352 13.10 -0.40 -15.74
CA ALA A 352 13.28 -1.56 -16.60
C ALA A 352 13.13 -2.87 -15.80
N THR A 353 12.36 -3.82 -16.32
CA THR A 353 12.15 -5.15 -15.73
C THR A 353 12.77 -6.28 -16.55
N LYS A 354 13.13 -6.02 -17.81
CA LYS A 354 13.83 -6.95 -18.70
C LYS A 354 14.89 -6.20 -19.51
N ALA A 355 15.90 -6.92 -19.93
CA ALA A 355 16.98 -6.41 -20.78
C ALA A 355 17.00 -7.16 -22.11
N ASN A 356 17.59 -6.52 -23.12
CA ASN A 356 17.82 -7.10 -24.45
C ASN A 356 18.99 -8.08 -24.50
N GLY A 357 19.68 -8.27 -23.38
CA GLY A 357 20.87 -9.13 -23.28
C GLY A 357 22.15 -8.41 -23.70
N ALA A 358 22.95 -8.03 -22.71
CA ALA A 358 24.38 -7.76 -22.89
C ALA A 358 25.17 -8.86 -22.19
N SER A 359 26.24 -9.32 -22.81
CA SER A 359 27.15 -10.29 -22.20
C SER A 359 28.50 -9.64 -21.92
N LYS A 360 28.96 -9.71 -20.66
CA LYS A 360 30.29 -9.23 -20.29
C LYS A 360 31.34 -10.26 -20.71
N ILE A 361 32.37 -9.83 -21.40
CA ILE A 361 33.49 -10.66 -21.81
C ILE A 361 34.37 -10.92 -20.58
N SER A 362 34.61 -12.20 -20.27
CA SER A 362 35.56 -12.61 -19.23
C SER A 362 36.97 -12.81 -19.79
N SER A 363 37.08 -13.41 -20.99
CA SER A 363 38.36 -13.64 -21.65
C SER A 363 38.21 -13.77 -23.16
N VAL A 364 39.31 -13.55 -23.86
CA VAL A 364 39.44 -13.74 -25.30
C VAL A 364 40.60 -14.68 -25.57
N ASP A 365 40.35 -15.67 -26.39
CA ASP A 365 41.38 -16.58 -26.94
C ASP A 365 41.75 -16.08 -28.34
N THR A 366 42.93 -15.48 -28.46
CA THR A 366 43.47 -14.94 -29.72
C THR A 366 44.04 -15.99 -30.68
N SER A 367 44.14 -17.24 -30.25
CA SER A 367 44.56 -18.37 -31.10
C SER A 367 43.37 -19.17 -31.63
N GLY A 368 42.30 -19.22 -30.85
CA GLY A 368 41.07 -19.91 -31.23
C GLY A 368 39.97 -18.98 -31.72
N GLU A 369 40.22 -17.63 -31.77
CA GLU A 369 39.26 -16.61 -32.16
C GLU A 369 37.94 -16.68 -31.38
N THR A 370 38.06 -16.94 -30.06
CA THR A 370 36.92 -17.25 -29.22
C THR A 370 36.79 -16.20 -28.11
N VAL A 371 35.54 -15.74 -27.91
CA VAL A 371 35.14 -14.89 -26.79
C VAL A 371 34.44 -15.74 -25.76
N THR A 372 34.87 -15.62 -24.49
CA THR A 372 34.21 -16.26 -23.35
C THR A 372 33.56 -15.18 -22.47
N THR A 373 32.37 -15.45 -21.96
CA THR A 373 31.57 -14.52 -21.14
C THR A 373 31.52 -14.94 -19.69
N GLU A 374 31.32 -13.97 -18.77
CA GLU A 374 31.19 -14.25 -17.32
C GLU A 374 29.99 -15.14 -16.97
N SER A 375 28.95 -15.10 -17.79
CA SER A 375 27.69 -15.85 -17.61
C SER A 375 27.16 -16.27 -18.99
N SER A 376 26.11 -17.09 -19.01
CA SER A 376 25.43 -17.42 -20.26
C SER A 376 25.06 -16.19 -21.06
N HIS A 377 25.45 -16.10 -22.31
CA HIS A 377 25.25 -14.94 -23.17
C HIS A 377 23.84 -14.88 -23.80
N GLY A 378 23.16 -15.99 -23.94
CA GLY A 378 21.80 -16.06 -24.49
C GLY A 378 21.66 -15.79 -25.99
N TYR A 379 22.78 -15.58 -26.73
CA TYR A 379 22.75 -15.33 -28.18
C TYR A 379 22.46 -16.58 -28.98
N SER A 380 21.93 -16.35 -30.18
CA SER A 380 21.78 -17.40 -31.20
C SER A 380 22.83 -17.24 -32.32
N THR A 381 23.19 -18.36 -32.99
CA THR A 381 24.08 -18.26 -34.17
C THR A 381 23.43 -17.42 -35.27
N GLY A 382 24.20 -16.47 -35.82
CA GLY A 382 23.73 -15.52 -36.80
C GLY A 382 23.10 -14.24 -36.20
N GLU A 383 23.08 -14.13 -34.87
CA GLU A 383 22.61 -12.93 -34.20
C GLU A 383 23.64 -11.78 -34.37
N ALA A 384 23.14 -10.58 -34.65
CA ALA A 384 23.94 -9.40 -34.83
C ALA A 384 24.24 -8.74 -33.47
N VAL A 385 25.50 -8.42 -33.21
CA VAL A 385 25.97 -7.81 -31.95
C VAL A 385 26.93 -6.66 -32.22
N THR A 386 27.04 -5.74 -31.26
CA THR A 386 28.02 -4.68 -31.23
C THR A 386 28.83 -4.73 -29.94
N VAL A 387 30.09 -4.25 -29.97
CA VAL A 387 30.92 -4.20 -28.77
C VAL A 387 30.83 -2.83 -28.10
N TYR A 388 30.74 -2.84 -26.78
CA TYR A 388 30.86 -1.67 -25.95
C TYR A 388 31.87 -1.90 -24.83
N SER A 389 32.67 -0.86 -24.52
CA SER A 389 33.59 -0.92 -23.39
C SER A 389 33.87 0.51 -22.87
N PRO A 390 33.85 0.72 -21.56
CA PRO A 390 34.46 1.89 -20.92
C PRO A 390 35.99 1.79 -20.87
N GLY A 391 36.56 0.63 -21.16
CA GLY A 391 37.98 0.34 -21.21
C GLY A 391 38.48 0.05 -22.62
N THR A 392 39.51 -0.80 -22.77
CA THR A 392 40.07 -1.21 -24.06
C THR A 392 39.38 -2.45 -24.58
N ILE A 393 38.81 -2.39 -25.79
CA ILE A 393 38.22 -3.56 -26.46
C ILE A 393 39.29 -4.52 -26.96
N PRO A 394 38.98 -5.81 -27.16
CA PRO A 394 39.87 -6.77 -27.78
C PRO A 394 40.36 -6.24 -29.16
N GLY A 395 41.65 -6.46 -29.45
CA GLY A 395 42.17 -6.13 -30.78
C GLY A 395 41.46 -6.94 -31.86
N GLY A 396 41.27 -6.35 -33.04
CA GLY A 396 40.46 -6.91 -34.12
C GLY A 396 38.99 -6.50 -34.09
N LEU A 397 38.49 -5.94 -32.96
CA LEU A 397 37.13 -5.38 -32.84
C LEU A 397 37.17 -3.86 -32.94
N SER A 398 36.04 -3.28 -33.36
CA SER A 398 35.82 -1.83 -33.41
C SER A 398 34.44 -1.51 -32.80
N THR A 399 34.37 -0.40 -32.04
CA THR A 399 33.11 0.14 -31.55
C THR A 399 32.20 0.53 -32.70
N ASN A 400 30.90 0.43 -32.53
CA ASN A 400 29.88 0.76 -33.54
C ASN A 400 29.95 -0.11 -34.83
N THR A 401 30.69 -1.22 -34.79
CA THR A 401 30.73 -2.21 -35.88
C THR A 401 29.82 -3.39 -35.51
N THR A 402 28.97 -3.80 -36.44
CA THR A 402 28.12 -4.98 -36.26
C THR A 402 28.93 -6.25 -36.58
N TYR A 403 28.95 -7.16 -35.64
CA TYR A 403 29.45 -8.52 -35.76
C TYR A 403 28.32 -9.54 -35.66
N TYR A 404 28.54 -10.75 -36.11
CA TYR A 404 27.57 -11.86 -36.05
C TYR A 404 28.14 -12.97 -35.19
N VAL A 405 27.33 -13.43 -34.24
CA VAL A 405 27.73 -14.47 -33.27
C VAL A 405 27.61 -15.84 -33.89
N ARG A 406 28.63 -16.69 -33.69
CA ARG A 406 28.52 -18.15 -33.79
C ARG A 406 28.65 -18.75 -32.40
N VAL A 407 27.59 -19.35 -31.91
CA VAL A 407 27.54 -19.97 -30.59
C VAL A 407 28.37 -21.26 -30.58
N LEU A 408 29.31 -21.37 -29.64
CA LEU A 408 30.14 -22.53 -29.37
C LEU A 408 29.66 -23.27 -28.11
N SER A 409 29.28 -22.52 -27.08
CA SER A 409 28.67 -23.01 -25.85
C SER A 409 27.73 -21.96 -25.25
N SER A 410 27.12 -22.23 -24.11
CA SER A 410 26.30 -21.23 -23.42
C SER A 410 27.06 -19.98 -22.98
N SER A 411 28.41 -20.07 -22.85
CA SER A 411 29.26 -18.98 -22.38
C SER A 411 30.42 -18.66 -23.35
N SER A 412 30.46 -19.22 -24.55
CA SER A 412 31.50 -18.94 -25.52
C SER A 412 30.98 -18.88 -26.96
N TYR A 413 31.57 -18.00 -27.76
CA TYR A 413 31.22 -17.79 -29.16
C TYR A 413 32.42 -17.25 -29.97
N SER A 414 32.38 -17.39 -31.29
CA SER A 414 33.21 -16.63 -32.21
C SER A 414 32.42 -15.51 -32.90
N LEU A 415 33.14 -14.46 -33.34
CA LEU A 415 32.57 -13.30 -34.02
C LEU A 415 32.92 -13.34 -35.51
N HIS A 416 31.98 -12.87 -36.33
CA HIS A 416 32.10 -12.87 -37.78
C HIS A 416 31.61 -11.51 -38.33
N THR A 417 32.13 -11.10 -39.48
CA THR A 417 31.74 -9.84 -40.14
C THR A 417 30.44 -9.95 -40.95
N THR A 418 29.98 -11.17 -41.22
CA THR A 418 28.71 -11.41 -41.92
C THR A 418 27.93 -12.58 -41.26
N LYS A 419 26.61 -12.52 -41.36
CA LYS A 419 25.72 -13.56 -40.86
C LYS A 419 26.02 -14.93 -41.48
N ALA A 420 26.27 -14.94 -42.80
CA ALA A 420 26.58 -16.19 -43.52
C ALA A 420 27.87 -16.85 -43.01
N ASN A 421 28.91 -16.05 -42.68
CA ASN A 421 30.15 -16.57 -42.10
C ASN A 421 29.93 -17.15 -40.69
N ALA A 422 29.10 -16.49 -39.88
CA ALA A 422 28.74 -16.99 -38.56
C ALA A 422 27.97 -18.31 -38.63
N GLU A 423 27.02 -18.45 -39.54
CA GLU A 423 26.24 -19.68 -39.76
C GLU A 423 27.10 -20.81 -40.27
N SER A 424 28.04 -20.55 -41.21
CA SER A 424 28.96 -21.56 -41.76
C SER A 424 30.15 -21.85 -40.86
N GLY A 425 30.51 -20.95 -39.95
CA GLY A 425 31.70 -21.08 -39.08
C GLY A 425 33.01 -20.81 -39.79
N THR A 426 32.98 -19.94 -40.79
CA THR A 426 34.16 -19.57 -41.57
C THR A 426 34.51 -18.08 -41.36
N ASN A 427 35.75 -17.72 -41.56
CA ASN A 427 36.22 -16.32 -41.48
C ASN A 427 35.82 -15.63 -40.16
N ALA A 428 36.19 -16.24 -39.04
CA ALA A 428 36.08 -15.57 -37.73
C ALA A 428 36.92 -14.30 -37.73
N VAL A 429 36.53 -13.32 -36.92
CA VAL A 429 37.30 -12.08 -36.74
C VAL A 429 38.60 -12.43 -36.05
N ASP A 430 39.72 -11.99 -36.61
CA ASP A 430 41.07 -12.14 -36.04
C ASP A 430 41.19 -11.24 -34.77
N LEU A 431 41.21 -11.90 -33.60
CA LEU A 431 41.32 -11.29 -32.30
C LEU A 431 42.79 -11.18 -31.90
N THR A 432 43.36 -9.99 -32.00
CA THR A 432 44.82 -9.77 -31.89
C THR A 432 45.30 -9.42 -30.47
N SER A 433 44.42 -9.10 -29.56
CA SER A 433 44.73 -8.85 -28.15
C SER A 433 43.53 -9.11 -27.23
N THR A 434 43.80 -9.27 -25.93
CA THR A 434 42.78 -9.35 -24.89
C THR A 434 42.30 -7.95 -24.52
N GLN A 435 41.12 -7.92 -23.88
CA GLN A 435 40.53 -6.68 -23.34
C GLN A 435 41.22 -6.23 -22.05
N THR A 436 41.06 -4.93 -21.72
CA THR A 436 41.31 -4.38 -20.39
C THR A 436 40.10 -3.61 -19.89
N GLY A 437 39.71 -3.88 -18.64
CA GLY A 437 38.47 -3.36 -18.08
C GLY A 437 37.22 -4.12 -18.56
N ASP A 438 36.06 -3.56 -18.31
CA ASP A 438 34.79 -4.19 -18.64
C ASP A 438 34.43 -3.99 -20.11
N VAL A 439 34.22 -5.10 -20.82
CA VAL A 439 33.81 -5.14 -22.23
C VAL A 439 32.51 -5.93 -22.35
N TYR A 440 31.57 -5.38 -23.06
CA TYR A 440 30.25 -5.97 -23.27
C TYR A 440 29.95 -6.19 -24.75
N MET A 441 29.34 -7.31 -25.08
CA MET A 441 28.69 -7.53 -26.37
C MET A 441 27.19 -7.30 -26.21
N MET A 442 26.59 -6.54 -27.09
CA MET A 442 25.19 -6.16 -27.06
C MET A 442 24.49 -6.57 -28.34
N SER A 443 23.24 -7.05 -28.26
CA SER A 443 22.44 -7.33 -29.46
C SER A 443 22.26 -6.06 -30.28
N SER A 444 22.44 -6.13 -31.61
CA SER A 444 22.23 -5.00 -32.53
C SER A 444 20.79 -4.87 -33.03
N SER A 445 19.89 -5.74 -32.57
CA SER A 445 18.44 -5.66 -32.84
C SER A 445 17.68 -5.54 -31.52
N PRO A 446 17.89 -4.46 -30.77
CA PRO A 446 17.32 -4.30 -29.46
C PRO A 446 15.81 -3.99 -29.53
N LYS A 447 15.10 -4.40 -28.49
CA LYS A 447 13.76 -3.88 -28.26
C LYS A 447 13.87 -2.50 -27.61
N ILE A 448 13.48 -1.48 -28.36
CA ILE A 448 13.47 -0.11 -27.89
C ILE A 448 12.12 0.19 -27.26
N ALA A 449 12.13 0.59 -26.00
CA ALA A 449 10.94 1.09 -25.33
C ALA A 449 10.81 2.59 -25.60
N THR A 450 9.84 2.99 -26.40
CA THR A 450 9.50 4.40 -26.60
C THR A 450 8.56 4.83 -25.47
N VAL A 451 9.06 5.75 -24.65
CA VAL A 451 8.31 6.39 -23.56
C VAL A 451 7.78 7.72 -24.06
N SER A 452 6.48 7.85 -24.20
CA SER A 452 5.80 9.09 -24.62
C SER A 452 5.31 9.83 -23.37
N VAL A 453 5.76 11.07 -23.21
CA VAL A 453 5.35 12.00 -22.15
C VAL A 453 4.47 13.08 -22.76
N GLN A 454 3.25 13.19 -22.32
CA GLN A 454 2.27 14.16 -22.81
C GLN A 454 1.57 14.86 -21.64
N SER A 455 0.93 16.00 -21.89
CA SER A 455 0.05 16.63 -20.91
C SER A 455 -1.12 15.71 -20.59
N ASP A 456 -1.46 15.56 -19.31
CA ASP A 456 -2.61 14.74 -18.88
C ASP A 456 -3.91 15.54 -18.97
N THR A 457 -4.32 15.80 -20.21
CA THR A 457 -5.53 16.57 -20.50
C THR A 457 -6.81 15.90 -20.00
N GLU A 458 -6.81 14.59 -19.87
CA GLU A 458 -7.97 13.83 -19.38
C GLU A 458 -8.19 14.06 -17.88
N THR A 459 -7.12 13.98 -17.08
CA THR A 459 -7.19 14.29 -15.64
C THR A 459 -7.61 15.74 -15.42
N ILE A 460 -7.09 16.68 -16.21
CA ILE A 460 -7.47 18.09 -16.15
C ILE A 460 -8.94 18.27 -16.53
N LYS A 461 -9.41 17.68 -17.62
CA LYS A 461 -10.82 17.68 -18.06
C LYS A 461 -11.75 17.19 -16.95
N ASN A 462 -11.43 16.03 -16.38
CA ASN A 462 -12.22 15.43 -15.30
C ASN A 462 -12.29 16.32 -14.05
N LYS A 463 -11.21 17.01 -13.73
CA LYS A 463 -11.18 17.92 -12.58
C LYS A 463 -11.99 19.18 -12.82
N ILE A 464 -11.91 19.76 -14.03
CA ILE A 464 -12.76 20.88 -14.44
C ILE A 464 -14.25 20.46 -14.41
N ALA A 465 -14.59 19.31 -14.96
CA ALA A 465 -15.95 18.78 -14.90
C ALA A 465 -16.43 18.57 -13.45
N GLY A 466 -15.57 18.10 -12.58
CA GLY A 466 -15.84 17.95 -11.14
C GLY A 466 -16.10 19.30 -10.45
N PHE A 467 -15.35 20.34 -10.79
CA PHE A 467 -15.58 21.70 -10.29
C PHE A 467 -16.95 22.23 -10.72
N ILE A 468 -17.28 22.12 -12.00
CA ILE A 468 -18.60 22.54 -12.52
C ILE A 468 -19.73 21.72 -11.88
N SER A 469 -19.57 20.41 -11.76
CA SER A 469 -20.55 19.55 -11.08
C SER A 469 -20.78 19.98 -9.64
N GLN A 470 -19.73 20.38 -8.92
CA GLN A 470 -19.85 20.83 -7.53
C GLN A 470 -20.54 22.20 -7.44
N ILE A 471 -20.27 23.15 -8.36
CA ILE A 471 -21.04 24.39 -8.49
C ILE A 471 -22.52 24.08 -8.67
N ASN A 472 -22.85 23.18 -9.59
CA ASN A 472 -24.24 22.80 -9.88
C ASN A 472 -24.92 22.16 -8.66
N ARG A 473 -24.21 21.32 -7.89
CA ARG A 473 -24.76 20.72 -6.65
C ARG A 473 -25.10 21.79 -5.60
N VAL A 474 -24.22 22.76 -5.42
CA VAL A 474 -24.50 23.90 -4.52
C VAL A 474 -25.73 24.66 -4.99
N GLN A 475 -25.81 25.01 -6.28
CA GLN A 475 -26.94 25.76 -6.83
C GLN A 475 -28.26 24.97 -6.77
N SER A 476 -28.22 23.66 -7.07
CA SER A 476 -29.38 22.78 -6.95
C SER A 476 -29.85 22.64 -5.50
N LEU A 477 -28.91 22.52 -4.53
CA LEU A 477 -29.26 22.50 -3.10
C LEU A 477 -29.91 23.82 -2.67
N ILE A 478 -29.34 24.98 -3.03
CA ILE A 478 -29.90 26.28 -2.73
C ILE A 478 -31.31 26.37 -3.32
N LYS A 479 -31.50 26.01 -4.59
CA LYS A 479 -32.82 26.01 -5.23
C LYS A 479 -33.82 25.11 -4.49
N ALA A 480 -33.45 23.92 -4.11
CA ALA A 480 -34.31 22.99 -3.38
C ALA A 480 -34.70 23.51 -1.99
N GLN A 481 -33.80 24.23 -1.28
CA GLN A 481 -34.06 24.77 0.05
C GLN A 481 -34.82 26.09 0.02
N THR A 482 -34.79 26.82 -1.10
CA THR A 482 -35.44 28.14 -1.22
C THR A 482 -36.75 28.14 -2.03
N ALA A 483 -36.96 27.09 -2.84
CA ALA A 483 -38.15 27.00 -3.70
C ALA A 483 -39.44 26.89 -2.88
N SER A 484 -40.49 27.55 -3.36
CA SER A 484 -41.85 27.35 -2.87
C SER A 484 -42.55 26.23 -3.64
N SER A 485 -43.34 25.43 -2.95
CA SER A 485 -44.18 24.38 -3.52
C SER A 485 -45.65 24.56 -3.09
N THR A 486 -46.57 23.95 -3.80
CA THR A 486 -47.98 23.91 -3.42
C THR A 486 -48.30 22.48 -2.95
N ASP A 487 -48.90 22.35 -1.76
CA ASP A 487 -49.32 21.04 -1.25
C ASP A 487 -50.62 20.54 -1.95
N SER A 488 -51.08 19.34 -1.58
CA SER A 488 -52.31 18.72 -2.13
C SER A 488 -53.59 19.53 -1.89
N ASP A 489 -53.55 20.40 -0.89
CA ASP A 489 -54.70 21.24 -0.51
C ASP A 489 -54.62 22.64 -1.16
N GLY A 490 -53.68 22.89 -2.06
CA GLY A 490 -53.45 24.16 -2.73
C GLY A 490 -52.76 25.23 -1.88
N LYS A 491 -52.24 24.87 -0.69
CA LYS A 491 -51.58 25.80 0.21
C LYS A 491 -50.10 25.90 -0.16
N VAL A 492 -49.59 27.13 -0.23
CA VAL A 492 -48.17 27.39 -0.50
C VAL A 492 -47.33 26.97 0.69
N LYS A 493 -46.37 26.09 0.44
CA LYS A 493 -45.32 25.66 1.38
C LYS A 493 -44.00 26.31 0.94
N LEU A 494 -43.45 27.14 1.77
CA LEU A 494 -42.15 27.77 1.53
C LEU A 494 -41.01 26.80 1.80
N GLY A 495 -39.95 26.88 1.00
CA GLY A 495 -38.69 26.18 1.28
C GLY A 495 -38.13 26.61 2.64
N VAL A 496 -37.36 25.76 3.26
CA VAL A 496 -36.83 25.97 4.64
C VAL A 496 -35.99 27.25 4.73
N LEU A 497 -35.26 27.59 3.66
CA LEU A 497 -34.41 28.79 3.55
C LEU A 497 -35.00 29.87 2.61
N ALA A 498 -36.29 29.80 2.25
CA ALA A 498 -36.92 30.74 1.30
C ALA A 498 -36.83 32.23 1.72
N GLY A 499 -36.78 32.49 3.04
CA GLY A 499 -36.63 33.84 3.58
C GLY A 499 -35.21 34.30 3.84
N GLU A 500 -34.21 33.45 3.59
CA GLU A 500 -32.79 33.72 3.88
C GLU A 500 -32.12 34.39 2.67
N SER A 501 -31.99 35.71 2.69
CA SER A 501 -31.36 36.49 1.61
C SER A 501 -29.87 36.15 1.42
N LEU A 502 -29.18 35.81 2.50
CA LEU A 502 -27.79 35.33 2.45
C LEU A 502 -27.65 34.15 1.49
N VAL A 503 -28.59 33.19 1.52
CA VAL A 503 -28.52 31.97 0.69
C VAL A 503 -29.00 32.23 -0.74
N SER A 504 -30.21 32.85 -0.87
CA SER A 504 -30.89 32.98 -2.16
C SER A 504 -30.30 34.05 -3.06
N MET A 505 -29.79 35.14 -2.50
CA MET A 505 -29.25 36.28 -3.26
C MET A 505 -27.72 36.33 -3.20
N THR A 506 -27.11 36.31 -2.01
CA THR A 506 -25.66 36.51 -1.89
C THR A 506 -24.89 35.26 -2.32
N ILE A 507 -25.04 34.14 -1.61
CA ILE A 507 -24.23 32.93 -1.92
C ILE A 507 -24.48 32.40 -3.35
N SER A 508 -25.74 32.26 -3.73
CA SER A 508 -26.11 31.79 -5.07
C SER A 508 -25.63 32.73 -6.18
N GLY A 509 -25.81 34.06 -5.95
CA GLY A 509 -25.42 35.11 -6.90
C GLY A 509 -23.90 35.20 -7.06
N ASP A 510 -23.17 35.25 -5.96
CA ASP A 510 -21.70 35.36 -5.96
C ASP A 510 -21.03 34.15 -6.63
N ILE A 511 -21.47 32.92 -6.27
CA ILE A 511 -20.96 31.70 -6.89
C ILE A 511 -21.20 31.72 -8.41
N ARG A 512 -22.40 32.12 -8.84
CA ARG A 512 -22.71 32.26 -10.27
C ARG A 512 -21.82 33.28 -10.94
N THR A 513 -21.72 34.50 -10.39
CA THR A 513 -20.92 35.59 -10.96
C THR A 513 -19.47 35.15 -11.14
N LYS A 514 -18.85 34.61 -10.06
CA LYS A 514 -17.47 34.11 -10.10
C LYS A 514 -17.27 32.95 -11.08
N ALA A 515 -18.29 32.19 -11.38
CA ALA A 515 -18.21 31.08 -12.34
C ALA A 515 -18.31 31.51 -13.82
N ILE A 516 -19.02 32.61 -14.13
CA ILE A 516 -19.27 33.03 -15.52
C ILE A 516 -18.53 34.31 -15.93
N GLU A 517 -17.98 35.03 -14.97
CA GLU A 517 -17.28 36.27 -15.23
C GLU A 517 -16.00 36.07 -16.05
N SER A 518 -15.62 37.07 -16.83
CA SER A 518 -14.34 37.06 -17.54
C SER A 518 -13.21 37.34 -16.55
N VAL A 519 -12.12 36.60 -16.65
CA VAL A 519 -10.92 36.82 -15.85
C VAL A 519 -10.17 38.04 -16.40
N ASP A 520 -9.99 39.03 -15.55
CA ASP A 520 -9.31 40.27 -15.94
C ASP A 520 -7.82 40.08 -16.20
N GLY A 521 -7.26 40.87 -17.11
CA GLY A 521 -5.84 40.84 -17.45
C GLY A 521 -5.40 39.65 -18.33
N MET A 522 -6.31 38.77 -18.71
CA MET A 522 -5.97 37.69 -19.64
C MET A 522 -5.82 38.18 -21.07
N THR A 523 -4.74 37.74 -21.72
CA THR A 523 -4.49 37.96 -23.16
C THR A 523 -4.74 36.64 -23.90
N GLY A 524 -5.68 36.63 -24.85
CA GLY A 524 -5.99 35.44 -25.64
C GLY A 524 -7.50 35.24 -25.83
N THR A 525 -7.89 34.09 -26.35
CA THR A 525 -9.28 33.76 -26.68
C THR A 525 -10.04 33.08 -25.54
N ILE A 526 -9.31 32.51 -24.57
CA ILE A 526 -9.89 31.79 -23.42
C ILE A 526 -9.84 32.71 -22.20
N THR A 527 -10.94 33.40 -21.92
CA THR A 527 -11.04 34.37 -20.80
C THR A 527 -12.15 34.03 -19.80
N ARG A 528 -13.02 33.08 -20.09
CA ARG A 528 -14.15 32.64 -19.26
C ARG A 528 -14.54 31.20 -19.58
N LEU A 529 -15.41 30.60 -18.74
CA LEU A 529 -15.84 29.20 -18.93
C LEU A 529 -16.52 28.94 -20.28
N GLU A 530 -17.25 29.91 -20.82
CA GLU A 530 -17.87 29.80 -22.13
C GLU A 530 -16.83 29.56 -23.24
N SER A 531 -15.64 30.17 -23.11
CA SER A 531 -14.54 29.97 -24.10
C SER A 531 -14.02 28.52 -24.14
N ILE A 532 -14.31 27.72 -23.14
CA ILE A 532 -13.96 26.29 -23.08
C ILE A 532 -15.19 25.38 -23.15
N GLY A 533 -16.34 25.89 -23.63
CA GLY A 533 -17.53 25.13 -23.92
C GLY A 533 -18.53 24.95 -22.77
N TYR A 534 -18.34 25.58 -21.59
CA TYR A 534 -19.30 25.55 -20.50
C TYR A 534 -20.22 26.78 -20.53
N THR A 535 -21.52 26.56 -20.62
CA THR A 535 -22.52 27.62 -20.72
C THR A 535 -23.63 27.46 -19.68
N SER A 536 -24.34 28.55 -19.39
CA SER A 536 -25.58 28.54 -18.60
C SER A 536 -26.78 28.56 -19.54
N SER A 537 -27.83 27.84 -19.20
CA SER A 537 -29.09 27.83 -19.95
C SER A 537 -29.84 29.18 -19.90
N GLY A 538 -29.43 30.10 -19.04
CA GLY A 538 -30.09 31.37 -18.80
C GLY A 538 -31.31 31.30 -17.87
N TYR A 539 -31.91 30.16 -17.66
CA TYR A 539 -33.08 29.93 -16.81
C TYR A 539 -32.75 29.31 -15.46
N THR A 540 -31.56 28.74 -15.32
CA THR A 540 -31.06 28.15 -14.08
C THR A 540 -29.65 28.68 -13.81
N ASN A 541 -29.19 28.55 -12.56
CA ASN A 541 -27.81 28.89 -12.19
C ASN A 541 -26.85 27.73 -12.48
N GLU A 542 -27.33 26.67 -13.13
CA GLU A 542 -26.53 25.49 -13.49
C GLU A 542 -25.73 25.73 -14.77
N LEU A 543 -24.52 25.19 -14.79
CA LEU A 543 -23.62 25.20 -15.93
C LEU A 543 -23.61 23.83 -16.61
N SER A 544 -23.63 23.81 -17.92
CA SER A 544 -23.53 22.58 -18.71
C SER A 544 -22.44 22.70 -19.77
N LEU A 545 -21.80 21.57 -20.07
CA LEU A 545 -20.88 21.48 -21.19
C LEU A 545 -21.71 21.41 -22.46
N SER A 546 -21.74 22.51 -23.22
CA SER A 546 -22.50 22.59 -24.47
C SER A 546 -21.75 21.99 -25.66
N ASP A 547 -20.42 22.00 -25.59
CA ASP A 547 -19.54 21.48 -26.65
C ASP A 547 -18.26 20.88 -26.05
N SER A 548 -18.16 19.54 -26.06
CA SER A 548 -17.00 18.81 -25.59
C SER A 548 -15.78 18.97 -26.49
N SER A 549 -15.97 19.22 -27.79
CA SER A 549 -14.86 19.40 -28.74
C SER A 549 -14.12 20.71 -28.48
N THR A 550 -14.83 21.77 -28.08
CA THR A 550 -14.24 23.05 -27.67
C THR A 550 -13.33 22.87 -26.44
N LEU A 551 -13.78 22.10 -25.43
CA LEU A 551 -12.96 21.80 -24.25
C LEU A 551 -11.71 20.98 -24.61
N GLU A 552 -11.86 19.96 -25.45
CA GLU A 552 -10.74 19.10 -25.86
C GLU A 552 -9.70 19.88 -26.68
N THR A 553 -10.16 20.75 -27.59
CA THR A 553 -9.27 21.65 -28.35
C THR A 553 -8.56 22.64 -27.42
N ALA A 554 -9.28 23.25 -26.48
CA ALA A 554 -8.68 24.16 -25.51
C ALA A 554 -7.59 23.48 -24.66
N LEU A 555 -7.82 22.23 -24.23
CA LEU A 555 -6.85 21.47 -23.42
C LEU A 555 -5.67 20.95 -24.24
N SER A 556 -5.86 20.63 -25.53
CA SER A 556 -4.78 20.11 -26.38
C SER A 556 -3.90 21.22 -26.97
N GLU A 557 -4.50 22.33 -27.42
CA GLU A 557 -3.81 23.37 -28.15
C GLU A 557 -3.49 24.62 -27.31
N ASN A 558 -4.33 24.90 -26.30
CA ASN A 558 -4.28 26.14 -25.51
C ASN A 558 -4.22 25.90 -23.99
N LEU A 559 -3.60 24.81 -23.55
CA LEU A 559 -3.54 24.43 -22.13
C LEU A 559 -3.00 25.56 -21.23
N GLY A 560 -2.04 26.35 -21.71
CA GLY A 560 -1.51 27.51 -20.99
C GLY A 560 -2.57 28.59 -20.70
N GLN A 561 -3.49 28.84 -21.65
CA GLN A 561 -4.59 29.78 -21.46
C GLN A 561 -5.66 29.17 -20.51
N VAL A 562 -5.97 27.87 -20.63
CA VAL A 562 -6.85 27.17 -19.68
C VAL A 562 -6.27 27.19 -18.28
N LYS A 563 -4.98 26.93 -18.11
CA LYS A 563 -4.27 27.09 -16.83
C LYS A 563 -4.49 28.49 -16.26
N SER A 564 -4.20 29.51 -17.05
CA SER A 564 -4.35 30.91 -16.62
C SER A 564 -5.79 31.26 -16.23
N LEU A 565 -6.79 30.75 -16.96
CA LEU A 565 -8.22 30.94 -16.65
C LEU A 565 -8.57 30.53 -15.20
N PHE A 566 -7.98 29.45 -14.68
CA PHE A 566 -8.23 28.97 -13.33
C PHE A 566 -7.28 29.53 -12.28
N THR A 567 -6.01 29.79 -12.66
CA THR A 567 -4.91 30.03 -11.71
C THR A 567 -4.40 31.48 -11.65
N THR A 568 -4.89 32.41 -12.51
CA THR A 568 -4.49 33.82 -12.43
C THR A 568 -4.68 34.33 -11.01
N ALA A 569 -3.66 35.00 -10.48
CA ALA A 569 -3.69 35.52 -9.12
C ALA A 569 -4.88 36.50 -8.96
N THR A 570 -5.64 36.38 -7.87
CA THR A 570 -6.82 37.15 -7.54
C THR A 570 -8.07 36.77 -8.36
N ASP A 571 -8.01 36.83 -9.70
CA ASP A 571 -9.20 36.81 -10.58
C ASP A 571 -9.43 35.48 -11.29
N GLY A 572 -8.44 34.58 -11.30
CA GLY A 572 -8.62 33.24 -11.84
C GLY A 572 -9.81 32.52 -11.20
N LEU A 573 -10.62 31.84 -12.00
CA LEU A 573 -11.88 31.23 -11.55
C LEU A 573 -11.75 30.38 -10.26
N ALA A 574 -10.71 29.57 -10.17
CA ALA A 574 -10.48 28.75 -8.99
C ALA A 574 -9.95 29.57 -7.81
N ASN A 575 -9.09 30.56 -8.05
CA ASN A 575 -8.59 31.46 -7.00
C ASN A 575 -9.69 32.34 -6.43
N SER A 576 -10.48 33.00 -7.26
CA SER A 576 -11.56 33.87 -6.82
C SER A 576 -12.66 33.08 -6.08
N MET A 577 -13.00 31.89 -6.57
CA MET A 577 -13.95 30.99 -5.91
C MET A 577 -13.41 30.51 -4.55
N TYR A 578 -12.15 30.06 -4.50
CA TYR A 578 -11.51 29.61 -3.25
C TYR A 578 -11.49 30.73 -2.22
N THR A 579 -11.04 31.94 -2.58
CA THR A 579 -10.94 33.09 -1.68
C THR A 579 -12.31 33.49 -1.13
N TYR A 580 -13.34 33.51 -1.99
CA TYR A 580 -14.70 33.76 -1.57
C TYR A 580 -15.20 32.73 -0.56
N LEU A 581 -15.01 31.44 -0.87
CA LEU A 581 -15.47 30.37 -0.01
C LEU A 581 -14.66 30.28 1.29
N ASP A 582 -13.38 30.62 1.26
CA ASP A 582 -12.52 30.69 2.44
C ASP A 582 -13.09 31.72 3.44
N THR A 583 -13.37 32.93 2.96
CA THR A 583 -13.99 34.01 3.78
C THR A 583 -15.40 33.66 4.26
N LEU A 584 -16.21 33.01 3.41
CA LEU A 584 -17.59 32.64 3.74
C LEU A 584 -17.68 31.57 4.83
N LEU A 585 -16.72 30.61 4.81
CA LEU A 585 -16.67 29.41 5.67
C LEU A 585 -15.77 29.59 6.89
N ASP A 586 -15.10 30.74 7.04
CA ASP A 586 -14.25 31.03 8.19
C ASP A 586 -15.08 31.07 9.50
N ASP A 587 -14.40 30.91 10.64
CA ASP A 587 -15.05 30.89 11.97
C ASP A 587 -15.83 32.16 12.25
N ASP A 588 -15.37 33.32 11.71
CA ASP A 588 -16.07 34.62 11.76
C ASP A 588 -16.92 34.91 10.50
N GLY A 589 -17.00 33.94 9.58
CA GLY A 589 -17.73 34.06 8.33
C GLY A 589 -19.25 34.19 8.51
N SER A 590 -19.90 34.77 7.50
CA SER A 590 -21.35 35.03 7.56
C SER A 590 -22.19 33.76 7.71
N LEU A 591 -21.74 32.64 7.18
CA LEU A 591 -22.40 31.34 7.30
C LEU A 591 -22.32 30.81 8.73
N GLU A 592 -21.13 30.83 9.34
CA GLU A 592 -20.91 30.37 10.71
C GLU A 592 -21.64 31.23 11.71
N THR A 593 -21.57 32.55 11.53
CA THR A 593 -22.33 33.51 12.35
C THR A 593 -23.84 33.24 12.32
N THR A 594 -24.39 32.91 11.13
CA THR A 594 -25.82 32.58 10.98
C THR A 594 -26.15 31.27 11.70
N GLN A 595 -25.32 30.22 11.58
CA GLN A 595 -25.54 28.96 12.27
C GLN A 595 -25.44 29.09 13.79
N ASN A 596 -24.49 29.88 14.28
CA ASN A 596 -24.35 30.19 15.70
C ASN A 596 -25.58 30.91 16.25
N ASN A 597 -26.14 31.89 15.51
CA ASN A 597 -27.38 32.56 15.88
C ASN A 597 -28.56 31.59 15.96
N LEU A 598 -28.71 30.68 14.99
CA LEU A 598 -29.76 29.65 15.01
C LEU A 598 -29.58 28.68 16.19
N THR A 599 -28.36 28.29 16.51
CA THR A 599 -28.05 27.43 17.67
C THR A 599 -28.40 28.11 18.99
N ASN A 600 -28.08 29.39 19.11
CA ASN A 600 -28.45 30.20 20.27
C ASN A 600 -29.98 30.35 20.40
N GLN A 601 -30.69 30.55 19.28
CA GLN A 601 -32.13 30.58 19.24
C GLN A 601 -32.75 29.25 19.69
N ILE A 602 -32.24 28.10 19.20
CA ILE A 602 -32.67 26.77 19.65
C ILE A 602 -32.50 26.65 21.16
N SER A 603 -31.33 27.01 21.71
CA SER A 603 -31.04 26.95 23.14
C SER A 603 -31.97 27.84 23.96
N SER A 604 -32.32 29.03 23.44
CA SER A 604 -33.27 29.94 24.09
C SER A 604 -34.68 29.35 24.16
N ILE A 605 -35.15 28.77 23.03
CA ILE A 605 -36.47 28.11 22.99
C ILE A 605 -36.50 26.89 23.91
N ASP A 606 -35.43 26.10 23.99
CA ASP A 606 -35.31 24.96 24.91
C ASP A 606 -35.47 25.40 26.37
N LYS A 607 -34.83 26.51 26.77
CA LYS A 607 -34.98 27.07 28.11
C LYS A 607 -36.42 27.52 28.37
N GLN A 608 -37.05 28.22 27.41
CA GLN A 608 -38.43 28.66 27.52
C GLN A 608 -39.40 27.48 27.68
N ILE A 609 -39.21 26.41 26.91
CA ILE A 609 -40.01 25.20 27.02
C ILE A 609 -39.86 24.57 28.41
N ALA A 610 -38.63 24.46 28.92
CA ALA A 610 -38.34 23.90 30.23
C ALA A 610 -38.96 24.74 31.37
N ASP A 611 -38.84 26.06 31.28
CA ASP A 611 -39.40 26.98 32.26
C ASP A 611 -40.96 26.98 32.25
N HIS A 612 -41.53 26.87 31.05
CA HIS A 612 -42.97 26.72 30.89
C HIS A 612 -43.48 25.39 31.49
N GLU A 613 -42.82 24.29 31.22
CA GLU A 613 -43.18 22.98 31.79
C GLU A 613 -43.08 22.99 33.32
N ARG A 614 -42.05 23.62 33.87
CA ARG A 614 -41.91 23.76 35.33
C ARG A 614 -43.11 24.52 35.94
N ARG A 615 -43.57 25.62 35.28
CA ARG A 615 -44.77 26.37 35.72
C ARG A 615 -46.02 25.51 35.61
N VAL A 616 -46.21 24.82 34.52
CA VAL A 616 -47.36 23.89 34.35
C VAL A 616 -47.39 22.80 35.43
N GLN A 617 -46.25 22.24 35.78
CA GLN A 617 -46.16 21.25 36.86
C GLN A 617 -46.51 21.83 38.23
N MET A 618 -46.01 23.06 38.55
CA MET A 618 -46.36 23.76 39.80
C MET A 618 -47.85 24.07 39.87
N ASN A 619 -48.47 24.53 38.78
CA ASN A 619 -49.91 24.81 38.72
C ASN A 619 -50.73 23.53 38.88
N ARG A 620 -50.31 22.43 38.20
CA ARG A 620 -50.92 21.13 38.31
C ARG A 620 -50.91 20.60 39.76
N ASP A 621 -49.75 20.68 40.43
CA ASP A 621 -49.60 20.30 41.82
C ASP A 621 -50.46 21.13 42.77
N THR A 622 -50.58 22.44 42.48
CA THR A 622 -51.45 23.36 43.23
C THR A 622 -52.92 22.98 43.04
N LEU A 623 -53.37 22.73 41.81
CA LEU A 623 -54.72 22.27 41.51
C LEU A 623 -55.04 20.94 42.21
N ILE A 624 -54.13 19.95 42.15
CA ILE A 624 -54.28 18.68 42.83
C ILE A 624 -54.48 18.88 44.34
N ARG A 625 -53.62 19.68 44.97
CA ARG A 625 -53.74 20.00 46.40
C ARG A 625 -55.09 20.66 46.73
N SER A 626 -55.53 21.62 45.90
CA SER A 626 -56.80 22.31 46.08
C SER A 626 -57.98 21.35 45.98
N PHE A 627 -58.00 20.43 45.01
CA PHE A 627 -59.04 19.44 44.86
C PHE A 627 -59.01 18.37 45.98
N VAL A 628 -57.84 17.94 46.43
CA VAL A 628 -57.71 17.06 47.59
C VAL A 628 -58.25 17.69 48.86
N ASN A 629 -57.94 18.98 49.11
CA ASN A 629 -58.49 19.69 50.26
C ASN A 629 -60.02 19.87 50.16
N MET A 630 -60.55 20.12 48.95
CA MET A 630 -62.00 20.15 48.70
C MET A 630 -62.68 18.82 49.00
N GLU A 631 -62.12 17.69 48.52
CA GLU A 631 -62.63 16.34 48.81
C GLU A 631 -62.62 16.05 50.31
N GLN A 632 -61.57 16.42 51.04
CA GLN A 632 -61.50 16.28 52.49
C GLN A 632 -62.57 17.08 53.20
N ALA A 633 -62.79 18.35 52.77
CA ALA A 633 -63.84 19.17 53.32
C ALA A 633 -65.24 18.61 53.04
N GLN A 634 -65.48 18.13 51.80
CA GLN A 634 -66.74 17.50 51.41
C GLN A 634 -67.01 16.20 52.19
N SER A 635 -65.97 15.35 52.38
CA SER A 635 -66.06 14.17 53.21
C SER A 635 -66.45 14.48 54.64
N LYS A 636 -65.86 15.56 55.22
CA LYS A 636 -66.21 16.01 56.57
C LYS A 636 -67.65 16.50 56.64
N ILE A 637 -68.07 17.33 55.66
CA ILE A 637 -69.49 17.81 55.60
C ILE A 637 -70.45 16.64 55.46
N ASN A 638 -70.15 15.63 54.61
CA ASN A 638 -70.98 14.43 54.45
C ASN A 638 -71.04 13.62 55.73
N ASN A 639 -69.93 13.50 56.45
CA ASN A 639 -69.91 12.79 57.79
C ASN A 639 -70.68 13.57 58.83
N ASP A 640 -70.48 14.88 58.88
CA ASP A 640 -71.24 15.75 59.82
C ASP A 640 -72.74 15.71 59.50
N MET A 641 -73.12 15.71 58.21
CA MET A 641 -74.54 15.59 57.80
C MET A 641 -75.12 14.23 58.15
N SER A 642 -74.36 13.13 57.95
CA SER A 642 -74.78 11.75 58.35
C SER A 642 -74.94 11.63 59.85
N PHE A 643 -74.02 12.27 60.58
CA PHE A 643 -74.18 12.35 62.08
C PHE A 643 -75.41 13.16 62.49
N LEU A 644 -75.72 14.29 61.91
CA LEU A 644 -76.89 15.06 62.13
C LEU A 644 -78.16 14.26 61.75
N MET A 645 -78.21 13.62 60.59
CA MET A 645 -79.34 12.78 60.17
C MET A 645 -79.60 11.58 61.10
N SER A 646 -78.53 11.03 61.70
CA SER A 646 -78.65 9.96 62.68
C SER A 646 -79.26 10.37 64.04
N ARG A 647 -79.22 11.64 64.34
CA ARG A 647 -79.81 12.25 65.60
C ARG A 647 -81.23 12.73 65.44
N PHE A 648 -81.71 12.94 64.23
CA PHE A 648 -83.11 13.39 63.96
C PHE A 648 -83.99 12.27 63.42
N LYS A 649 -83.54 10.99 63.48
CA LYS A 649 -84.35 9.78 63.45
C LYS A 649 -84.60 9.36 64.92
#